data_4f0babd3f47a7f1f62dc57acd64d64b3
#
_entry.id   4f0babd3f47a7f1f62dc57acd64d64b3
#
_cell.length_a   1.000
_cell.length_b   1.000
_cell.length_c   1.000
_cell.angle_alpha   90.00
_cell.angle_beta   90.00
_cell.angle_gamma   90.00
#
_symmetry.space_group_name_H-M   'P 1'
#
loop_
_entity.id
_entity.type
_entity.pdbx_description
1 polymer ?
#
loop_
_entity_poly.entity_id
_entity_poly.type
_entity_poly.pdbx_seq_one_letter_code
_entity_poly.pdbx_strand_id
1 'polypeptide(L)'
;MPVRYADDGRLVGVNGRIITIQKSMQVFRRLDIFIARQFALLFVGTFCISQFVLMMQFLWRYVDELIGKGLSLEVLAQFFWYMGLMLVPQALPLAILLSSLITFGNLGESSELTAIKAAGISLMQAFRSLIVISVLIMCGSFFFQNTVAPEANKKLAQLLVAMKQKNPELEIPEGIFYDGIPDCNIYVQKKDMETGMLYGVMIYRMTDSFEDAAIILADSGRLQTTADKKHLLLQLQSGEWFENMKSQQLVGNANVPYRRETFVKKNILLDFDTELNISDDVFAGDARGKSLKDISDGLERTNHALDSIGKGIMYDMRRQYFAKYSVMHKDTVEGKKLVAKARGGEYDADSIYESLSSEEKKTVVSQALSEVKMVNDYLAFGSIMAADGNRTVREHYLEWINKYSTAILCLVFFFIGAPLGAIIRKGGLGVPVIVSVVVFIIYYVLDNTGFRMARLGEWPVWLAKGLAPVILVPTAVFFTYKANKDSMVFNIDLYKNALMRLLGLRLKRSINIKEVVINEPEYLLDKICLQRVTEDIVAYNKEHRLYLMPNVVNVFFRYRPDHEIERINMELESVIDDLANTRSKEMMKQLKLYPVLSVKAHTRPFDRKWKNIAAFIAFPVGTFLYLRMWRFRLRLLKDLKTIHAVNDNVVRLIDGMNK
;
A
#
# COMPACT_ATOMS: atom_id res chain seq x y z
N MET A 1 -22.15 -2.73 51.35
CA MET A 1 -23.57 -2.84 51.71
C MET A 1 -24.03 -4.24 51.34
N PRO A 2 -24.59 -5.02 52.25
CA PRO A 2 -25.07 -6.37 51.97
C PRO A 2 -26.36 -6.28 51.15
N VAL A 3 -26.34 -6.89 49.94
CA VAL A 3 -27.49 -7.02 49.04
C VAL A 3 -27.94 -8.47 49.11
N ARG A 4 -29.23 -8.76 49.33
CA ARG A 4 -29.80 -10.10 49.27
C ARG A 4 -30.57 -10.29 47.96
N TYR A 5 -30.50 -11.50 47.42
CA TYR A 5 -31.35 -11.91 46.29
C TYR A 5 -32.70 -12.39 46.83
N ALA A 6 -33.79 -11.97 46.25
CA ALA A 6 -35.11 -12.56 46.48
C ALA A 6 -35.26 -13.81 45.59
N ASP A 7 -36.14 -14.75 46.00
CA ASP A 7 -36.36 -16.03 45.31
C ASP A 7 -36.82 -15.91 43.85
N ASP A 8 -37.21 -14.71 43.43
CA ASP A 8 -37.58 -14.39 42.03
C ASP A 8 -36.44 -13.74 41.19
N GLY A 9 -35.20 -13.78 41.70
CA GLY A 9 -34.02 -13.24 41.01
C GLY A 9 -33.89 -11.71 41.02
N ARG A 10 -34.67 -11.00 41.86
CA ARG A 10 -34.61 -9.52 42.00
C ARG A 10 -33.71 -9.10 43.16
N LEU A 11 -32.92 -8.04 42.94
CA LEU A 11 -32.10 -7.44 44.00
C LEU A 11 -32.97 -6.56 44.91
N VAL A 12 -33.02 -6.90 46.22
CA VAL A 12 -33.73 -6.13 47.22
C VAL A 12 -32.73 -5.49 48.18
N GLY A 13 -32.80 -4.18 48.32
CA GLY A 13 -32.02 -3.43 49.30
C GLY A 13 -32.56 -3.67 50.72
N VAL A 14 -31.72 -3.48 51.77
CA VAL A 14 -31.96 -3.75 53.19
C VAL A 14 -33.23 -3.07 53.75
N ASN A 15 -33.82 -2.14 53.06
CA ASN A 15 -35.06 -1.46 53.48
C ASN A 15 -36.32 -1.85 52.67
N GLY A 16 -36.35 -3.06 52.09
CA GLY A 16 -37.52 -3.59 51.39
C GLY A 16 -37.94 -2.85 50.09
N ARG A 17 -37.19 -1.87 49.66
CA ARG A 17 -37.43 -1.20 48.37
C ARG A 17 -36.79 -2.04 47.24
N ILE A 18 -37.63 -2.48 46.33
CA ILE A 18 -37.21 -3.11 45.10
C ILE A 18 -36.32 -2.10 44.37
N ILE A 19 -35.02 -2.38 44.26
CA ILE A 19 -34.12 -1.65 43.42
C ILE A 19 -34.43 -2.16 42.00
N THR A 20 -35.42 -1.53 41.38
CA THR A 20 -35.63 -1.69 39.94
C THR A 20 -34.38 -1.10 39.29
N ILE A 21 -33.43 -1.99 38.93
CA ILE A 21 -32.40 -1.63 37.93
C ILE A 21 -33.20 -1.37 36.65
N GLN A 22 -33.71 -0.16 36.56
CA GLN A 22 -34.21 0.36 35.30
C GLN A 22 -33.01 0.33 34.36
N LYS A 23 -32.89 -0.79 33.62
CA LYS A 23 -32.04 -0.91 32.48
C LYS A 23 -32.60 0.07 31.46
N SER A 24 -32.39 1.38 31.75
CA SER A 24 -32.72 2.41 30.81
C SER A 24 -31.89 2.10 29.58
N MET A 25 -32.52 1.63 28.54
CA MET A 25 -32.03 1.63 27.18
C MET A 25 -31.90 3.11 26.73
N GLN A 26 -31.05 3.87 27.41
CA GLN A 26 -30.44 5.04 26.80
C GLN A 26 -29.44 4.49 25.82
N VAL A 27 -29.85 4.41 24.56
CA VAL A 27 -29.02 3.91 23.44
C VAL A 27 -27.69 4.64 23.38
N PHE A 28 -27.65 5.92 23.75
CA PHE A 28 -26.46 6.74 23.87
C PHE A 28 -26.40 7.50 25.19
N ARG A 29 -25.23 7.44 25.85
CA ARG A 29 -24.90 8.24 27.03
C ARG A 29 -24.34 9.61 26.59
N ARG A 30 -24.33 10.61 27.48
CA ARG A 30 -23.74 11.92 27.18
C ARG A 30 -22.28 11.84 26.73
N LEU A 31 -21.54 10.89 27.27
CA LEU A 31 -20.16 10.58 26.88
C LEU A 31 -20.06 10.12 25.40
N ASP A 32 -20.99 9.26 24.98
CA ASP A 32 -21.01 8.77 23.58
C ASP A 32 -21.22 9.92 22.60
N ILE A 33 -22.11 10.85 22.91
CA ILE A 33 -22.39 12.03 22.09
C ILE A 33 -21.18 12.98 22.08
N PHE A 34 -20.51 13.16 23.21
CA PHE A 34 -19.31 13.99 23.31
C PHE A 34 -18.19 13.48 22.40
N ILE A 35 -17.84 12.17 22.50
CA ILE A 35 -16.81 11.55 21.68
C ILE A 35 -17.22 11.55 20.19
N ALA A 36 -18.49 11.25 19.89
CA ALA A 36 -19.03 11.26 18.53
C ALA A 36 -18.93 12.64 17.87
N ARG A 37 -19.23 13.72 18.61
CA ARG A 37 -19.15 15.10 18.12
C ARG A 37 -17.69 15.50 17.81
N GLN A 38 -16.75 15.16 18.69
CA GLN A 38 -15.33 15.42 18.44
C GLN A 38 -14.84 14.69 17.20
N PHE A 39 -15.19 13.39 17.10
CA PHE A 39 -14.84 12.57 15.94
C PHE A 39 -15.46 13.11 14.64
N ALA A 40 -16.75 13.44 14.64
CA ALA A 40 -17.44 13.89 13.42
C ALA A 40 -16.80 15.16 12.83
N LEU A 41 -16.45 16.13 13.69
CA LEU A 41 -15.80 17.36 13.25
C LEU A 41 -14.41 17.08 12.66
N LEU A 42 -13.62 16.23 13.32
CA LEU A 42 -12.30 15.82 12.82
C LEU A 42 -12.43 14.97 11.55
N PHE A 43 -13.44 14.09 11.48
CA PHE A 43 -13.68 13.23 10.32
C PHE A 43 -13.94 14.04 9.05
N VAL A 44 -14.78 15.08 9.11
CA VAL A 44 -15.03 15.95 7.94
C VAL A 44 -13.74 16.62 7.48
N GLY A 45 -12.96 17.19 8.40
CA GLY A 45 -11.69 17.83 8.06
C GLY A 45 -10.66 16.86 7.48
N THR A 46 -10.50 15.69 8.11
CA THR A 46 -9.56 14.67 7.63
C THR A 46 -10.00 14.03 6.33
N PHE A 47 -11.33 13.91 6.09
CA PHE A 47 -11.87 13.45 4.83
C PHE A 47 -11.53 14.42 3.68
N CYS A 48 -11.76 15.71 3.86
CA CYS A 48 -11.41 16.72 2.86
C CYS A 48 -9.90 16.71 2.54
N ILE A 49 -9.04 16.60 3.57
CA ILE A 49 -7.59 16.51 3.37
C ILE A 49 -7.21 15.22 2.62
N SER A 50 -7.74 14.08 3.05
CA SER A 50 -7.46 12.78 2.42
C SER A 50 -7.94 12.75 0.96
N GLN A 51 -9.13 13.28 0.70
CA GLN A 51 -9.70 13.42 -0.63
C GLN A 51 -8.81 14.29 -1.52
N PHE A 52 -8.38 15.44 -1.02
CA PHE A 52 -7.50 16.35 -1.77
C PHE A 52 -6.15 15.70 -2.10
N VAL A 53 -5.53 15.01 -1.14
CA VAL A 53 -4.25 14.32 -1.35
C VAL A 53 -4.36 13.23 -2.41
N LEU A 54 -5.43 12.41 -2.35
CA LEU A 54 -5.68 11.37 -3.37
C LEU A 54 -5.99 11.98 -4.73
N MET A 55 -6.74 13.09 -4.80
CA MET A 55 -6.99 13.80 -6.04
C MET A 55 -5.69 14.33 -6.65
N MET A 56 -4.80 14.91 -5.86
CA MET A 56 -3.49 15.38 -6.32
C MET A 56 -2.61 14.22 -6.84
N GLN A 57 -2.60 13.09 -6.13
CA GLN A 57 -1.89 11.88 -6.59
C GLN A 57 -2.43 11.38 -7.94
N PHE A 58 -3.75 11.39 -8.11
CA PHE A 58 -4.38 10.96 -9.35
C PHE A 58 -4.12 11.96 -10.49
N LEU A 59 -4.18 13.27 -10.20
CA LEU A 59 -3.93 14.33 -11.15
C LEU A 59 -2.55 14.22 -11.82
N TRP A 60 -1.50 13.87 -11.04
CA TRP A 60 -0.16 13.67 -11.57
C TRP A 60 -0.10 12.62 -12.69
N ARG A 61 -0.98 11.64 -12.67
CA ARG A 61 -1.05 10.58 -13.70
C ARG A 61 -1.59 11.11 -15.02
N TYR A 62 -2.44 12.13 -14.99
CA TYR A 62 -3.16 12.65 -16.16
C TYR A 62 -2.75 14.09 -16.54
N VAL A 63 -1.65 14.55 -15.96
CA VAL A 63 -1.18 15.93 -16.17
C VAL A 63 -0.87 16.20 -17.65
N ASP A 64 -0.27 15.24 -18.35
CA ASP A 64 0.06 15.32 -19.78
C ASP A 64 -1.19 15.36 -20.66
N GLU A 65 -2.29 14.81 -20.19
CA GLU A 65 -3.58 14.80 -20.89
C GLU A 65 -4.37 16.10 -20.69
N LEU A 66 -4.04 16.85 -19.64
CA LEU A 66 -4.73 18.07 -19.25
C LEU A 66 -4.03 19.33 -19.75
N ILE A 67 -2.70 19.33 -19.77
CA ILE A 67 -1.89 20.51 -20.13
C ILE A 67 -1.73 20.59 -21.66
N GLY A 68 -1.85 21.77 -22.21
CA GLY A 68 -1.58 22.05 -23.62
C GLY A 68 -2.71 21.75 -24.61
N LYS A 69 -3.80 21.09 -24.18
CA LYS A 69 -4.91 20.68 -25.10
C LYS A 69 -6.03 21.71 -25.25
N GLY A 70 -5.90 22.92 -24.70
CA GLY A 70 -6.93 23.99 -24.85
C GLY A 70 -8.32 23.55 -24.34
N LEU A 71 -8.38 22.81 -23.22
CA LEU A 71 -9.62 22.33 -22.65
C LEU A 71 -10.42 23.50 -22.05
N SER A 72 -11.75 23.47 -22.20
CA SER A 72 -12.61 24.46 -21.56
C SER A 72 -12.64 24.26 -20.05
N LEU A 73 -12.83 25.34 -19.30
CA LEU A 73 -12.93 25.29 -17.83
C LEU A 73 -14.05 24.33 -17.37
N GLU A 74 -15.12 24.23 -18.12
CA GLU A 74 -16.25 23.34 -17.86
C GLU A 74 -15.83 21.87 -17.91
N VAL A 75 -15.10 21.45 -18.95
CA VAL A 75 -14.57 20.08 -19.09
C VAL A 75 -13.61 19.77 -17.96
N LEU A 76 -12.78 20.74 -17.57
CA LEU A 76 -11.86 20.58 -16.44
C LEU A 76 -12.60 20.41 -15.12
N ALA A 77 -13.65 21.19 -14.89
CA ALA A 77 -14.49 21.08 -13.70
C ALA A 77 -15.24 19.74 -13.64
N GLN A 78 -15.76 19.25 -14.77
CA GLN A 78 -16.37 17.93 -14.89
C GLN A 78 -15.35 16.81 -14.58
N PHE A 79 -14.13 16.93 -15.11
CA PHE A 79 -13.05 15.97 -14.82
C PHE A 79 -12.76 15.89 -13.32
N PHE A 80 -12.56 17.03 -12.66
CA PHE A 80 -12.30 17.05 -11.20
C PHE A 80 -13.49 16.55 -10.38
N TRP A 81 -14.71 16.82 -10.83
CA TRP A 81 -15.92 16.33 -10.18
C TRP A 81 -16.02 14.82 -10.21
N TYR A 82 -15.93 14.21 -11.40
CA TYR A 82 -16.02 12.74 -11.53
C TYR A 82 -14.83 12.04 -10.90
N MET A 83 -13.64 12.60 -11.02
CA MET A 83 -12.43 12.12 -10.34
C MET A 83 -12.61 12.14 -8.81
N GLY A 84 -13.16 13.24 -8.29
CA GLY A 84 -13.48 13.36 -6.87
C GLY A 84 -14.43 12.29 -6.40
N LEU A 85 -15.55 12.09 -7.10
CA LEU A 85 -16.53 11.05 -6.77
C LEU A 85 -15.92 9.63 -6.82
N MET A 86 -15.08 9.34 -7.82
CA MET A 86 -14.41 8.04 -7.94
C MET A 86 -13.52 7.73 -6.73
N LEU A 87 -12.87 8.74 -6.17
CA LEU A 87 -11.89 8.56 -5.09
C LEU A 87 -12.51 8.53 -3.68
N VAL A 88 -13.79 8.90 -3.52
CA VAL A 88 -14.50 8.90 -2.22
C VAL A 88 -14.34 7.57 -1.47
N PRO A 89 -14.59 6.39 -2.08
CA PRO A 89 -14.48 5.12 -1.36
C PRO A 89 -13.08 4.83 -0.80
N GLN A 90 -12.02 5.32 -1.45
CA GLN A 90 -10.64 5.16 -0.99
C GLN A 90 -10.27 6.19 0.09
N ALA A 91 -10.84 7.39 0.04
CA ALA A 91 -10.61 8.44 1.01
C ALA A 91 -11.26 8.15 2.38
N LEU A 92 -12.43 7.49 2.39
CA LEU A 92 -13.19 7.21 3.61
C LEU A 92 -12.42 6.38 4.65
N PRO A 93 -11.79 5.24 4.31
CA PRO A 93 -10.99 4.48 5.27
C PRO A 93 -9.83 5.29 5.85
N LEU A 94 -9.11 6.04 5.00
CA LEU A 94 -8.00 6.88 5.43
C LEU A 94 -8.46 7.98 6.38
N ALA A 95 -9.59 8.61 6.08
CA ALA A 95 -10.20 9.62 6.92
C ALA A 95 -10.61 9.07 8.30
N ILE A 96 -11.19 7.86 8.35
CA ILE A 96 -11.53 7.17 9.60
C ILE A 96 -10.27 6.85 10.42
N LEU A 97 -9.24 6.32 9.77
CA LEU A 97 -7.97 6.01 10.43
C LEU A 97 -7.38 7.27 11.10
N LEU A 98 -7.28 8.36 10.34
CA LEU A 98 -6.69 9.60 10.80
C LEU A 98 -7.56 10.29 11.87
N SER A 99 -8.87 10.40 11.64
CA SER A 99 -9.80 11.04 12.59
C SER A 99 -9.91 10.29 13.91
N SER A 100 -9.99 8.95 13.88
CA SER A 100 -10.04 8.13 15.09
C SER A 100 -8.74 8.22 15.89
N LEU A 101 -7.59 8.21 15.20
CA LEU A 101 -6.28 8.33 15.81
C LEU A 101 -6.08 9.71 16.47
N ILE A 102 -6.51 10.80 15.80
CA ILE A 102 -6.46 12.15 16.36
C ILE A 102 -7.44 12.30 17.52
N THR A 103 -8.68 11.81 17.39
CA THR A 103 -9.69 11.90 18.45
C THR A 103 -9.20 11.27 19.75
N PHE A 104 -8.74 10.02 19.70
CA PHE A 104 -8.24 9.34 20.90
C PHE A 104 -6.85 9.81 21.32
N GLY A 105 -6.04 10.31 20.41
CA GLY A 105 -4.79 10.99 20.72
C GLY A 105 -5.02 12.26 21.56
N ASN A 106 -5.94 13.11 21.15
CA ASN A 106 -6.32 14.32 21.88
C ASN A 106 -6.92 14.00 23.26
N LEU A 107 -7.85 13.04 23.34
CA LEU A 107 -8.42 12.58 24.62
C LEU A 107 -7.34 12.01 25.56
N GLY A 108 -6.29 11.39 24.99
CA GLY A 108 -5.13 10.90 25.74
C GLY A 108 -4.21 12.01 26.24
N GLU A 109 -3.97 13.02 25.40
CA GLU A 109 -3.10 14.18 25.70
C GLU A 109 -3.76 15.10 26.75
N SER A 110 -5.08 15.37 26.63
CA SER A 110 -5.85 16.16 27.60
C SER A 110 -6.13 15.43 28.92
N SER A 111 -5.64 14.19 29.08
CA SER A 111 -5.92 13.32 30.24
C SER A 111 -7.40 12.93 30.43
N GLU A 112 -8.29 13.33 29.53
CA GLU A 112 -9.72 12.97 29.57
C GLU A 112 -9.92 11.45 29.45
N LEU A 113 -9.16 10.79 28.61
CA LEU A 113 -9.19 9.32 28.49
C LEU A 113 -8.80 8.63 29.81
N THR A 114 -7.86 9.21 30.56
CA THR A 114 -7.45 8.71 31.88
C THR A 114 -8.57 8.90 32.91
N ALA A 115 -9.26 10.06 32.88
CA ALA A 115 -10.41 10.32 33.74
C ALA A 115 -11.58 9.37 33.42
N ILE A 116 -11.86 9.08 32.15
CA ILE A 116 -12.90 8.13 31.71
C ILE A 116 -12.59 6.73 32.26
N LYS A 117 -11.32 6.27 32.18
CA LYS A 117 -10.90 4.99 32.73
C LYS A 117 -10.96 4.94 34.26
N ALA A 118 -10.55 6.03 34.92
CA ALA A 118 -10.64 6.14 36.39
C ALA A 118 -12.09 6.08 36.89
N ALA A 119 -13.06 6.54 36.08
CA ALA A 119 -14.49 6.39 36.34
C ALA A 119 -15.02 4.95 36.11
N GLY A 120 -14.15 3.96 35.80
CA GLY A 120 -14.53 2.55 35.61
C GLY A 120 -15.07 2.23 34.22
N ILE A 121 -14.97 3.14 33.25
CA ILE A 121 -15.41 2.92 31.87
C ILE A 121 -14.28 2.29 31.08
N SER A 122 -14.52 1.11 30.52
CA SER A 122 -13.51 0.42 29.69
C SER A 122 -13.28 1.15 28.36
N LEU A 123 -12.10 0.97 27.77
CA LEU A 123 -11.76 1.56 26.45
C LEU A 123 -12.73 1.11 25.35
N MET A 124 -13.15 -0.17 25.40
CA MET A 124 -14.14 -0.70 24.44
C MET A 124 -15.53 -0.06 24.61
N GLN A 125 -15.90 0.32 25.81
CA GLN A 125 -17.14 1.09 26.05
C GLN A 125 -17.01 2.51 25.50
N ALA A 126 -15.84 3.14 25.59
CA ALA A 126 -15.58 4.45 24.99
C ALA A 126 -15.56 4.40 23.46
N PHE A 127 -15.19 3.27 22.85
CA PHE A 127 -15.23 3.08 21.39
C PHE A 127 -16.65 2.87 20.84
N ARG A 128 -17.64 2.51 21.68
CA ARG A 128 -18.98 2.07 21.26
C ARG A 128 -19.65 3.03 20.28
N SER A 129 -19.67 4.32 20.58
CA SER A 129 -20.30 5.34 19.71
C SER A 129 -19.61 5.43 18.36
N LEU A 130 -18.29 5.36 18.33
CA LEU A 130 -17.52 5.45 17.09
C LEU A 130 -17.58 4.17 16.27
N ILE A 131 -17.71 2.99 16.91
CA ILE A 131 -17.97 1.72 16.20
C ILE A 131 -19.27 1.83 15.41
N VAL A 132 -20.36 2.35 16.03
CA VAL A 132 -21.64 2.54 15.34
C VAL A 132 -21.49 3.50 14.16
N ILE A 133 -20.81 4.65 14.36
CA ILE A 133 -20.55 5.61 13.27
C ILE A 133 -19.71 4.98 12.17
N SER A 134 -18.65 4.23 12.50
CA SER A 134 -17.80 3.56 11.52
C SER A 134 -18.56 2.50 10.72
N VAL A 135 -19.49 1.77 11.36
CA VAL A 135 -20.39 0.84 10.66
C VAL A 135 -21.35 1.58 9.72
N LEU A 136 -21.90 2.72 10.15
CA LEU A 136 -22.73 3.54 9.26
C LEU A 136 -21.95 4.05 8.06
N ILE A 137 -20.71 4.54 8.27
CA ILE A 137 -19.83 4.96 7.18
C ILE A 137 -19.47 3.79 6.28
N MET A 138 -19.21 2.60 6.83
CA MET A 138 -18.97 1.37 6.08
C MET A 138 -20.14 1.03 5.15
N CYS A 139 -21.37 1.05 5.67
CA CYS A 139 -22.58 0.83 4.87
C CYS A 139 -22.76 1.91 3.80
N GLY A 140 -22.54 3.17 4.15
CA GLY A 140 -22.58 4.29 3.21
C GLY A 140 -21.52 4.18 2.12
N SER A 141 -20.29 3.79 2.47
CA SER A 141 -19.20 3.53 1.53
C SER A 141 -19.54 2.40 0.55
N PHE A 142 -20.10 1.29 1.06
CA PHE A 142 -20.55 0.19 0.22
C PHE A 142 -21.64 0.61 -0.78
N PHE A 143 -22.67 1.33 -0.30
CA PHE A 143 -23.72 1.86 -1.15
C PHE A 143 -23.14 2.80 -2.23
N PHE A 144 -22.29 3.74 -1.82
CA PHE A 144 -21.66 4.68 -2.73
C PHE A 144 -20.81 3.98 -3.80
N GLN A 145 -20.05 2.96 -3.41
CA GLN A 145 -19.18 2.20 -4.31
C GLN A 145 -19.98 1.30 -5.28
N ASN A 146 -21.22 0.95 -4.93
CA ASN A 146 -22.08 0.16 -5.80
C ASN A 146 -22.94 0.99 -6.76
N THR A 147 -23.21 2.25 -6.43
CA THR A 147 -24.14 3.11 -7.21
C THR A 147 -23.42 4.29 -7.85
N VAL A 148 -22.79 5.16 -7.06
CA VAL A 148 -22.23 6.43 -7.53
C VAL A 148 -20.87 6.26 -8.19
N ALA A 149 -19.99 5.48 -7.59
CA ALA A 149 -18.62 5.31 -8.09
C ALA A 149 -18.55 4.64 -9.48
N PRO A 150 -19.36 3.63 -9.85
CA PRO A 150 -19.38 3.08 -11.18
C PRO A 150 -19.75 4.10 -12.24
N GLU A 151 -20.78 4.90 -11.99
CA GLU A 151 -21.22 5.93 -12.92
C GLU A 151 -20.16 7.03 -13.09
N ALA A 152 -19.53 7.45 -11.98
CA ALA A 152 -18.43 8.39 -12.01
C ALA A 152 -17.23 7.86 -12.80
N ASN A 153 -16.90 6.56 -12.64
CA ASN A 153 -15.83 5.90 -13.41
C ASN A 153 -16.13 5.89 -14.91
N LYS A 154 -17.35 5.54 -15.32
CA LYS A 154 -17.76 5.58 -16.73
C LYS A 154 -17.60 6.97 -17.32
N LYS A 155 -18.17 7.97 -16.66
CA LYS A 155 -18.12 9.36 -17.14
C LYS A 155 -16.68 9.91 -17.17
N LEU A 156 -15.86 9.56 -16.18
CA LEU A 156 -14.44 9.93 -16.18
C LEU A 156 -13.69 9.29 -17.35
N ALA A 157 -13.92 8.00 -17.61
CA ALA A 157 -13.31 7.30 -18.71
C ALA A 157 -13.75 7.88 -20.07
N GLN A 158 -15.05 8.18 -20.26
CA GLN A 158 -15.57 8.86 -21.43
C GLN A 158 -14.91 10.22 -21.64
N LEU A 159 -14.76 11.00 -20.57
CA LEU A 159 -14.11 12.30 -20.62
C LEU A 159 -12.63 12.19 -21.01
N LEU A 160 -11.90 11.22 -20.44
CA LEU A 160 -10.49 10.97 -20.78
C LEU A 160 -10.30 10.61 -22.25
N VAL A 161 -11.17 9.75 -22.79
CA VAL A 161 -11.13 9.42 -24.23
C VAL A 161 -11.48 10.65 -25.07
N ALA A 162 -12.53 11.43 -24.68
CA ALA A 162 -12.89 12.67 -25.33
C ALA A 162 -11.73 13.69 -25.37
N MET A 163 -11.00 13.78 -24.26
CA MET A 163 -9.85 14.68 -24.14
C MET A 163 -8.68 14.22 -25.02
N LYS A 164 -8.46 12.92 -25.17
CA LYS A 164 -7.45 12.35 -26.08
C LYS A 164 -7.81 12.62 -27.54
N GLN A 165 -9.08 12.50 -27.90
CA GLN A 165 -9.51 12.66 -29.29
C GLN A 165 -9.74 14.11 -29.71
N LYS A 166 -9.79 15.07 -28.77
CA LYS A 166 -10.12 16.46 -29.08
C LYS A 166 -9.09 17.14 -29.98
N ASN A 167 -7.81 16.79 -29.91
CA ASN A 167 -6.75 17.39 -30.73
C ASN A 167 -5.71 16.32 -31.11
N PRO A 168 -6.01 15.41 -32.04
CA PRO A 168 -5.04 14.40 -32.50
C PRO A 168 -3.82 15.05 -33.15
N GLU A 169 -3.97 16.29 -33.66
CA GLU A 169 -2.87 17.09 -34.21
C GLU A 169 -1.74 17.31 -33.20
N LEU A 170 -2.05 17.39 -31.88
CA LEU A 170 -1.07 17.63 -30.83
C LEU A 170 -0.41 16.33 -30.30
N GLU A 171 -0.97 15.17 -30.59
CA GLU A 171 -0.50 13.89 -30.06
C GLU A 171 0.57 13.19 -30.90
N ILE A 172 0.75 13.63 -32.19
CA ILE A 172 1.77 13.01 -33.07
C ILE A 172 3.16 13.31 -32.51
N PRO A 173 3.91 12.30 -32.01
CA PRO A 173 5.25 12.50 -31.49
C PRO A 173 6.26 12.66 -32.62
N GLU A 174 7.35 13.39 -32.37
CA GLU A 174 8.48 13.49 -33.29
C GLU A 174 9.32 12.20 -33.27
N GLY A 175 9.70 11.71 -34.44
CA GLY A 175 10.63 10.61 -34.59
C GLY A 175 10.08 9.20 -34.25
N ILE A 176 8.77 9.06 -34.01
CA ILE A 176 8.10 7.79 -33.66
C ILE A 176 6.85 7.64 -34.53
N PHE A 177 6.53 6.39 -34.90
CA PHE A 177 5.27 6.08 -35.56
C PHE A 177 4.10 6.21 -34.58
N TYR A 178 3.09 6.98 -34.99
CA TYR A 178 1.83 7.20 -34.28
C TYR A 178 0.73 6.39 -34.97
N ASP A 179 0.09 5.50 -34.21
CA ASP A 179 -0.96 4.56 -34.63
C ASP A 179 -2.36 4.95 -34.13
N GLY A 180 -2.50 6.14 -33.55
CA GLY A 180 -3.78 6.61 -32.97
C GLY A 180 -4.86 6.99 -33.99
N ILE A 181 -4.58 6.92 -35.30
CA ILE A 181 -5.55 7.16 -36.37
C ILE A 181 -5.88 5.83 -37.06
N PRO A 182 -7.17 5.45 -37.17
CA PRO A 182 -7.56 4.20 -37.81
C PRO A 182 -6.96 4.05 -39.19
N ASP A 183 -6.49 2.87 -39.54
CA ASP A 183 -5.92 2.50 -40.84
C ASP A 183 -4.69 3.30 -41.28
N CYS A 184 -4.13 4.13 -40.42
CA CYS A 184 -2.98 4.98 -40.72
C CYS A 184 -1.92 4.99 -39.63
N ASN A 185 -0.67 4.65 -39.95
CA ASN A 185 0.48 4.88 -39.08
C ASN A 185 1.27 6.10 -39.65
N ILE A 186 1.37 7.16 -38.86
CA ILE A 186 1.99 8.41 -39.26
C ILE A 186 3.31 8.59 -38.52
N TYR A 187 4.38 8.81 -39.25
CA TYR A 187 5.69 9.22 -38.75
C TYR A 187 5.96 10.66 -39.14
N VAL A 188 6.49 11.44 -38.21
CA VAL A 188 6.87 12.84 -38.42
C VAL A 188 8.29 13.06 -37.92
N GLN A 189 9.15 13.58 -38.76
CA GLN A 189 10.54 13.84 -38.38
C GLN A 189 10.65 15.02 -37.42
N LYS A 190 9.91 16.10 -37.70
CA LYS A 190 9.88 17.32 -36.89
C LYS A 190 8.51 17.99 -36.98
N LYS A 191 8.08 18.56 -35.86
CA LYS A 191 6.80 19.27 -35.73
C LYS A 191 7.03 20.70 -35.25
N ASP A 192 6.38 21.65 -35.86
CA ASP A 192 6.33 23.01 -35.37
C ASP A 192 5.09 23.20 -34.50
N MET A 193 5.31 23.48 -33.24
CA MET A 193 4.24 23.62 -32.24
C MET A 193 3.45 24.93 -32.39
N GLU A 194 4.02 25.96 -33.02
CA GLU A 194 3.34 27.26 -33.21
C GLU A 194 2.41 27.24 -34.42
N THR A 195 2.86 26.66 -35.52
CA THR A 195 2.13 26.66 -36.81
C THR A 195 1.32 25.38 -37.05
N GLY A 196 1.61 24.29 -36.28
CA GLY A 196 1.03 22.97 -36.50
C GLY A 196 1.52 22.25 -37.74
N MET A 197 2.64 22.74 -38.35
CA MET A 197 3.25 22.12 -39.53
C MET A 197 4.08 20.90 -39.15
N LEU A 198 3.92 19.85 -39.94
CA LEU A 198 4.64 18.58 -39.81
C LEU A 198 5.67 18.53 -40.95
N TYR A 199 6.91 18.17 -40.65
CA TYR A 199 8.00 18.05 -41.59
C TYR A 199 8.53 16.63 -41.66
N GLY A 200 8.90 16.16 -42.89
CA GLY A 200 9.38 14.81 -43.11
C GLY A 200 8.33 13.77 -42.75
N VAL A 201 7.16 13.89 -43.35
CA VAL A 201 5.98 13.07 -43.04
C VAL A 201 6.05 11.78 -43.87
N MET A 202 5.92 10.62 -43.13
CA MET A 202 5.77 9.32 -43.76
C MET A 202 4.48 8.66 -43.19
N ILE A 203 3.65 8.19 -44.09
CA ILE A 203 2.36 7.57 -43.72
C ILE A 203 2.27 6.18 -44.32
N TYR A 204 2.03 5.21 -43.48
CA TYR A 204 1.61 3.89 -43.90
C TYR A 204 0.08 3.80 -43.76
N ARG A 205 -0.61 3.68 -44.90
CA ARG A 205 -2.05 3.48 -44.94
C ARG A 205 -2.33 2.00 -45.19
N MET A 206 -3.09 1.38 -44.31
CA MET A 206 -3.58 0.02 -44.49
C MET A 206 -5.00 0.10 -45.06
N THR A 207 -5.24 -0.59 -46.14
CA THR A 207 -6.59 -0.87 -46.65
C THR A 207 -7.05 -2.22 -46.11
N ASP A 208 -8.25 -2.68 -46.49
CA ASP A 208 -8.88 -3.93 -45.97
C ASP A 208 -8.00 -5.18 -46.05
N SER A 209 -6.85 -5.10 -46.71
CA SER A 209 -5.86 -6.18 -46.80
C SER A 209 -4.45 -5.60 -46.59
N PHE A 210 -3.62 -6.29 -45.79
CA PHE A 210 -2.18 -6.04 -45.64
C PHE A 210 -1.43 -6.05 -47.00
N GLU A 211 -2.04 -6.60 -48.01
CA GLU A 211 -1.48 -6.75 -49.35
C GLU A 211 -1.59 -5.47 -50.18
N ASP A 212 -2.56 -4.60 -49.89
CA ASP A 212 -2.82 -3.32 -50.56
C ASP A 212 -2.39 -2.14 -49.70
N ALA A 213 -1.20 -2.18 -49.12
CA ALA A 213 -0.68 -1.08 -48.32
C ALA A 213 -0.19 0.09 -49.20
N ALA A 214 -0.50 1.31 -48.81
CA ALA A 214 0.03 2.52 -49.44
C ALA A 214 1.06 3.19 -48.52
N ILE A 215 2.15 3.66 -49.11
CA ILE A 215 3.17 4.46 -48.43
C ILE A 215 3.17 5.85 -49.04
N ILE A 216 3.03 6.87 -48.21
CA ILE A 216 3.01 8.26 -48.61
C ILE A 216 4.21 8.95 -47.95
N LEU A 217 5.03 9.58 -48.76
CA LEU A 217 6.15 10.41 -48.31
C LEU A 217 5.85 11.86 -48.68
N ALA A 218 5.98 12.79 -47.75
CA ALA A 218 5.79 14.21 -48.01
C ALA A 218 6.81 15.06 -47.26
N ASP A 219 7.28 16.13 -47.91
CA ASP A 219 8.24 17.05 -47.30
C ASP A 219 7.64 17.80 -46.13
N SER A 220 6.36 18.18 -46.26
CA SER A 220 5.62 18.83 -45.19
C SER A 220 4.12 18.50 -45.28
N GLY A 221 3.43 18.68 -44.18
CA GLY A 221 2.00 18.49 -44.10
C GLY A 221 1.37 19.23 -42.94
N ARG A 222 0.05 19.33 -42.96
CA ARG A 222 -0.75 19.85 -41.86
C ARG A 222 -1.96 18.97 -41.67
N LEU A 223 -2.18 18.57 -40.45
CA LEU A 223 -3.38 17.84 -40.07
C LEU A 223 -4.39 18.83 -39.47
N GLN A 224 -5.62 18.81 -39.92
CA GLN A 224 -6.69 19.66 -39.41
C GLN A 224 -7.98 18.87 -39.26
N THR A 225 -8.74 19.16 -38.22
CA THR A 225 -10.07 18.59 -38.05
C THR A 225 -11.04 19.32 -38.97
N THR A 226 -11.90 18.61 -39.70
CA THR A 226 -12.92 19.20 -40.54
C THR A 226 -14.01 19.90 -39.73
N ALA A 227 -14.77 20.82 -40.37
CA ALA A 227 -15.82 21.58 -39.66
C ALA A 227 -16.97 20.69 -39.13
N ASP A 228 -17.19 19.53 -39.73
CA ASP A 228 -18.15 18.52 -39.29
C ASP A 228 -17.66 17.62 -38.13
N LYS A 229 -16.36 17.77 -37.76
CA LYS A 229 -15.70 16.99 -36.74
C LYS A 229 -15.71 15.48 -36.92
N LYS A 230 -16.08 14.98 -38.07
CA LYS A 230 -16.13 13.54 -38.39
C LYS A 230 -14.94 13.06 -39.20
N HIS A 231 -14.10 13.96 -39.68
CA HIS A 231 -12.96 13.61 -40.51
C HIS A 231 -11.76 14.46 -40.13
N LEU A 232 -10.57 13.93 -40.37
CA LEU A 232 -9.32 14.66 -40.33
C LEU A 232 -8.86 14.97 -41.74
N LEU A 233 -8.64 16.22 -42.03
CA LEU A 233 -8.07 16.68 -43.31
C LEU A 233 -6.55 16.77 -43.18
N LEU A 234 -5.85 15.85 -43.83
CA LEU A 234 -4.41 15.86 -43.96
C LEU A 234 -4.01 16.54 -45.24
N GLN A 235 -3.42 17.71 -45.13
CA GLN A 235 -2.90 18.48 -46.27
C GLN A 235 -1.41 18.23 -46.39
N LEU A 236 -0.98 17.54 -47.43
CA LEU A 236 0.42 17.24 -47.72
C LEU A 236 0.94 18.15 -48.85
N GLN A 237 2.20 18.53 -48.74
CA GLN A 237 2.89 19.33 -49.74
C GLN A 237 4.17 18.62 -50.17
N SER A 238 4.40 18.60 -51.49
CA SER A 238 5.56 18.01 -52.15
C SER A 238 5.83 16.57 -51.66
N GLY A 239 5.44 15.59 -52.45
CA GLY A 239 5.57 14.22 -52.01
C GLY A 239 5.30 13.16 -53.08
N GLU A 240 5.43 11.94 -52.65
CA GLU A 240 5.20 10.75 -53.46
C GLU A 240 4.26 9.77 -52.74
N TRP A 241 3.38 9.15 -53.51
CA TRP A 241 2.46 8.12 -53.10
C TRP A 241 2.82 6.81 -53.77
N PHE A 242 3.10 5.78 -53.01
CA PHE A 242 3.32 4.44 -53.47
C PHE A 242 2.21 3.55 -52.98
N GLU A 243 1.53 2.84 -53.88
CA GLU A 243 0.43 1.95 -53.52
C GLU A 243 0.62 0.59 -54.20
N ASN A 244 0.51 -0.47 -53.45
CA ASN A 244 0.57 -1.83 -53.95
C ASN A 244 -0.87 -2.29 -54.23
N MET A 245 -1.15 -2.70 -55.46
CA MET A 245 -2.49 -3.06 -55.95
C MET A 245 -2.60 -4.59 -56.11
N LYS A 246 -2.20 -5.35 -55.12
CA LYS A 246 -2.16 -6.84 -55.18
C LYS A 246 -3.56 -7.43 -55.33
N SER A 247 -4.59 -6.81 -54.75
CA SER A 247 -5.99 -7.19 -54.95
C SER A 247 -6.46 -7.13 -56.40
N GLN A 248 -5.80 -6.35 -57.27
CA GLN A 248 -6.07 -6.25 -58.69
C GLN A 248 -5.14 -7.13 -59.56
N GLN A 249 -4.32 -7.98 -58.94
CA GLN A 249 -3.45 -8.89 -59.65
C GLN A 249 -4.28 -9.94 -60.41
N LEU A 250 -4.07 -10.02 -61.73
CA LEU A 250 -4.68 -11.07 -62.55
C LEU A 250 -4.07 -12.44 -62.22
N VAL A 251 -4.92 -13.43 -62.03
CA VAL A 251 -4.51 -14.82 -61.73
C VAL A 251 -3.55 -15.29 -62.82
N GLY A 252 -2.33 -15.63 -62.44
CA GLY A 252 -1.26 -16.14 -63.34
C GLY A 252 -0.14 -15.15 -63.67
N ASN A 253 -0.21 -13.89 -63.24
CA ASN A 253 0.87 -12.91 -63.38
C ASN A 253 1.78 -12.87 -62.16
N ALA A 254 3.10 -13.00 -62.35
CA ALA A 254 4.10 -12.92 -61.30
C ALA A 254 4.34 -11.45 -60.79
N ASN A 255 3.94 -10.45 -61.57
CA ASN A 255 4.16 -9.07 -61.23
C ASN A 255 2.93 -8.46 -60.56
N VAL A 256 3.11 -7.92 -59.36
CA VAL A 256 2.08 -7.17 -58.63
C VAL A 256 2.02 -5.74 -59.22
N PRO A 257 0.86 -5.27 -59.70
CA PRO A 257 0.74 -3.89 -60.17
C PRO A 257 0.95 -2.93 -58.99
N TYR A 258 1.72 -1.89 -59.18
CA TYR A 258 1.89 -0.82 -58.22
C TYR A 258 1.61 0.54 -58.84
N ARG A 259 1.10 1.48 -58.06
CA ARG A 259 0.85 2.87 -58.42
C ARG A 259 1.89 3.77 -57.79
N ARG A 260 2.53 4.63 -58.57
CA ARG A 260 3.36 5.73 -58.08
C ARG A 260 2.78 7.04 -58.55
N GLU A 261 2.54 7.94 -57.63
CA GLU A 261 1.99 9.28 -57.90
C GLU A 261 2.86 10.32 -57.22
N THR A 262 3.32 11.31 -57.96
CA THR A 262 4.05 12.46 -57.44
C THR A 262 3.08 13.63 -57.36
N PHE A 263 3.04 14.32 -56.22
CA PHE A 263 2.12 15.42 -55.99
C PHE A 263 2.84 16.67 -55.44
N VAL A 264 2.36 17.84 -55.82
CA VAL A 264 2.79 19.13 -55.27
C VAL A 264 1.93 19.46 -54.05
N LYS A 265 0.64 19.18 -54.10
CA LYS A 265 -0.30 19.34 -52.99
C LYS A 265 -1.32 18.20 -53.04
N LYS A 266 -1.54 17.53 -51.91
CA LYS A 266 -2.52 16.48 -51.81
C LYS A 266 -3.32 16.60 -50.50
N ASN A 267 -4.63 16.54 -50.63
CA ASN A 267 -5.53 16.54 -49.48
C ASN A 267 -6.08 15.12 -49.30
N ILE A 268 -5.89 14.57 -48.11
CA ILE A 268 -6.37 13.25 -47.79
C ILE A 268 -7.38 13.42 -46.66
N LEU A 269 -8.57 12.90 -46.85
CA LEU A 269 -9.61 12.83 -45.83
C LEU A 269 -9.44 11.50 -45.13
N LEU A 270 -9.24 11.55 -43.84
CA LEU A 270 -9.15 10.36 -42.97
C LEU A 270 -10.44 10.29 -42.16
N ASP A 271 -11.07 9.14 -42.18
CA ASP A 271 -12.25 8.89 -41.38
C ASP A 271 -11.82 8.84 -39.91
N PHE A 272 -12.23 9.83 -39.17
CA PHE A 272 -11.91 9.95 -37.74
C PHE A 272 -13.14 10.53 -37.05
N ASP A 273 -13.92 9.64 -36.46
CA ASP A 273 -15.12 10.04 -35.74
C ASP A 273 -14.75 10.75 -34.46
N THR A 274 -14.76 12.10 -34.49
CA THR A 274 -14.58 12.92 -33.28
C THR A 274 -15.89 13.12 -32.52
N GLU A 275 -17.03 12.80 -33.11
CA GLU A 275 -18.28 12.66 -32.38
C GLU A 275 -18.26 11.33 -31.66
N LEU A 276 -17.83 11.38 -30.44
CA LEU A 276 -17.92 10.32 -29.48
C LEU A 276 -19.38 9.85 -29.28
N ASN A 277 -19.92 9.15 -30.25
CA ASN A 277 -20.86 8.10 -29.96
C ASN A 277 -20.05 6.97 -29.28
N ILE A 278 -19.48 7.30 -28.09
CA ILE A 278 -18.96 6.30 -27.20
C ILE A 278 -20.22 5.52 -26.78
N SER A 279 -20.54 4.51 -27.58
CA SER A 279 -21.51 3.51 -27.17
C SER A 279 -21.05 3.04 -25.81
N ASP A 280 -21.97 2.91 -24.88
CA ASP A 280 -21.69 2.34 -23.54
C ASP A 280 -20.92 1.01 -23.64
N ASP A 281 -20.91 0.39 -24.81
CA ASP A 281 -20.21 -0.84 -25.14
C ASP A 281 -18.67 -0.73 -25.14
N VAL A 282 -18.07 0.42 -25.49
CA VAL A 282 -16.60 0.57 -25.47
C VAL A 282 -16.03 0.41 -24.06
N PHE A 283 -16.81 0.78 -23.04
CA PHE A 283 -16.45 0.60 -21.63
C PHE A 283 -17.14 -0.60 -20.98
N ALA A 284 -17.92 -1.37 -21.74
CA ALA A 284 -18.58 -2.59 -21.25
C ALA A 284 -17.61 -3.62 -20.67
N GLY A 285 -16.33 -3.58 -21.12
CA GLY A 285 -15.25 -4.41 -20.60
C GLY A 285 -14.72 -3.99 -19.22
N ASP A 286 -14.76 -2.69 -18.84
CA ASP A 286 -14.16 -2.23 -17.58
C ASP A 286 -15.06 -2.56 -16.37
N ALA A 287 -14.58 -3.48 -15.53
CA ALA A 287 -15.28 -3.92 -14.33
C ALA A 287 -15.51 -2.78 -13.30
N ARG A 288 -14.69 -1.72 -13.30
CA ARG A 288 -14.79 -0.60 -12.35
C ARG A 288 -16.03 0.26 -12.59
N GLY A 289 -16.47 0.35 -13.82
CA GLY A 289 -17.70 1.05 -14.21
C GLY A 289 -18.98 0.27 -13.99
N LYS A 290 -18.95 -0.90 -13.34
CA LYS A 290 -20.10 -1.80 -13.20
C LYS A 290 -20.61 -1.87 -11.76
N SER A 291 -21.92 -1.98 -11.57
CA SER A 291 -22.51 -2.34 -10.28
C SER A 291 -22.24 -3.83 -9.96
N LEU A 292 -22.49 -4.26 -8.72
CA LEU A 292 -22.37 -5.68 -8.35
C LEU A 292 -23.23 -6.60 -9.22
N LYS A 293 -24.42 -6.15 -9.58
CA LYS A 293 -25.32 -6.91 -10.47
C LYS A 293 -24.72 -7.03 -11.87
N ASP A 294 -24.28 -5.91 -12.44
CA ASP A 294 -23.68 -5.88 -13.78
C ASP A 294 -22.36 -6.69 -13.85
N ILE A 295 -21.59 -6.71 -12.75
CA ILE A 295 -20.40 -7.57 -12.63
C ILE A 295 -20.81 -9.05 -12.64
N SER A 296 -21.84 -9.42 -11.88
CA SER A 296 -22.32 -10.80 -11.83
C SER A 296 -22.84 -11.27 -13.19
N ASP A 297 -23.67 -10.45 -13.84
CA ASP A 297 -24.20 -10.73 -15.17
C ASP A 297 -23.07 -10.79 -16.23
N GLY A 298 -22.08 -9.91 -16.10
CA GLY A 298 -20.88 -9.92 -16.95
C GLY A 298 -20.02 -11.17 -16.77
N LEU A 299 -19.82 -11.62 -15.53
CA LEU A 299 -19.12 -12.88 -15.23
C LEU A 299 -19.82 -14.07 -15.84
N GLU A 300 -21.13 -14.15 -15.70
CA GLU A 300 -21.92 -15.25 -16.27
C GLU A 300 -21.79 -15.30 -17.80
N ARG A 301 -21.96 -14.15 -18.47
CA ARG A 301 -21.79 -14.06 -19.94
C ARG A 301 -20.39 -14.44 -20.39
N THR A 302 -19.35 -13.93 -19.72
CA THR A 302 -17.96 -14.23 -20.10
C THR A 302 -17.61 -15.70 -19.84
N ASN A 303 -18.08 -16.29 -18.74
CA ASN A 303 -17.87 -17.70 -18.45
C ASN A 303 -18.60 -18.58 -19.50
N HIS A 304 -19.82 -18.24 -19.88
CA HIS A 304 -20.53 -18.94 -20.95
C HIS A 304 -19.79 -18.85 -22.31
N ALA A 305 -19.24 -17.68 -22.63
CA ALA A 305 -18.43 -17.53 -23.85
C ALA A 305 -17.16 -18.39 -23.80
N LEU A 306 -16.44 -18.40 -22.67
CA LEU A 306 -15.26 -19.24 -22.47
C LEU A 306 -15.58 -20.73 -22.53
N ASP A 307 -16.69 -21.15 -21.91
CA ASP A 307 -17.17 -22.52 -21.99
C ASP A 307 -17.53 -22.93 -23.43
N SER A 308 -18.13 -22.01 -24.21
CA SER A 308 -18.41 -22.22 -25.61
C SER A 308 -17.15 -22.42 -26.44
N ILE A 309 -16.13 -21.55 -26.22
CA ILE A 309 -14.80 -21.67 -26.86
C ILE A 309 -14.16 -23.02 -26.48
N GLY A 310 -14.16 -23.37 -25.20
CA GLY A 310 -13.58 -24.63 -24.71
C GLY A 310 -14.30 -25.86 -25.29
N LYS A 311 -15.62 -25.83 -25.36
CA LYS A 311 -16.42 -26.89 -25.99
C LYS A 311 -16.17 -26.97 -27.49
N GLY A 312 -16.02 -25.83 -28.19
CA GLY A 312 -15.66 -25.77 -29.60
C GLY A 312 -14.28 -26.43 -29.84
N ILE A 313 -13.27 -26.01 -29.10
CA ILE A 313 -11.92 -26.59 -29.20
C ILE A 313 -11.96 -28.12 -28.96
N MET A 314 -12.65 -28.55 -27.91
CA MET A 314 -12.79 -29.98 -27.61
C MET A 314 -13.50 -30.76 -28.70
N TYR A 315 -14.58 -30.19 -29.27
CA TYR A 315 -15.30 -30.78 -30.37
C TYR A 315 -14.44 -30.90 -31.62
N ASP A 316 -13.73 -29.85 -31.99
CA ASP A 316 -12.85 -29.82 -33.16
C ASP A 316 -11.70 -30.79 -33.00
N MET A 317 -11.04 -30.81 -31.82
CA MET A 317 -10.02 -31.80 -31.50
C MET A 317 -10.53 -33.23 -31.66
N ARG A 318 -11.69 -33.50 -31.04
CA ARG A 318 -12.31 -34.85 -31.13
C ARG A 318 -12.62 -35.26 -32.57
N ARG A 319 -13.12 -34.32 -33.37
CA ARG A 319 -13.46 -34.55 -34.77
C ARG A 319 -12.22 -34.70 -35.66
N GLN A 320 -11.25 -33.84 -35.47
CA GLN A 320 -10.10 -33.75 -36.37
C GLN A 320 -9.00 -34.79 -36.08
N TYR A 321 -8.75 -35.10 -34.83
CA TYR A 321 -7.68 -35.97 -34.43
C TYR A 321 -8.09 -37.37 -33.95
N PHE A 322 -9.21 -37.48 -33.27
CA PHE A 322 -9.67 -38.77 -32.72
C PHE A 322 -10.80 -39.46 -33.49
N ALA A 323 -11.59 -38.71 -34.23
CA ALA A 323 -12.71 -39.27 -35.00
C ALA A 323 -12.39 -39.47 -36.49
N LYS A 324 -11.25 -38.98 -36.97
CA LYS A 324 -10.84 -39.00 -38.38
C LYS A 324 -10.87 -40.39 -38.98
N TYR A 325 -10.52 -41.40 -38.21
CA TYR A 325 -10.53 -42.81 -38.67
C TYR A 325 -11.88 -43.50 -38.45
N SER A 326 -12.78 -43.00 -37.61
CA SER A 326 -14.06 -43.64 -37.35
C SER A 326 -15.18 -43.23 -38.35
N VAL A 327 -15.06 -42.04 -38.97
CA VAL A 327 -16.09 -41.48 -39.83
C VAL A 327 -15.93 -41.91 -41.29
N MET A 328 -14.74 -42.12 -41.80
CA MET A 328 -14.48 -42.45 -43.20
C MET A 328 -14.91 -43.87 -43.61
N HIS A 329 -15.10 -44.77 -42.67
CA HIS A 329 -15.40 -46.18 -42.98
C HIS A 329 -16.72 -46.66 -42.36
N LYS A 330 -17.48 -45.82 -41.70
CA LYS A 330 -18.66 -46.23 -40.94
C LYS A 330 -19.84 -46.65 -41.82
N ASP A 331 -19.89 -46.16 -43.05
CA ASP A 331 -20.99 -46.40 -43.97
C ASP A 331 -20.69 -47.48 -45.07
N THR A 332 -19.48 -47.94 -45.15
CA THR A 332 -19.10 -49.02 -46.04
C THR A 332 -19.21 -50.39 -45.34
N VAL A 333 -19.56 -51.43 -46.07
CA VAL A 333 -19.66 -52.81 -45.54
C VAL A 333 -18.33 -53.26 -44.93
N GLU A 334 -17.21 -52.86 -45.51
CA GLU A 334 -15.85 -53.13 -44.99
C GLU A 334 -15.54 -52.36 -43.72
N GLY A 335 -15.98 -51.09 -43.63
CA GLY A 335 -15.81 -50.28 -42.45
C GLY A 335 -16.59 -50.82 -41.26
N LYS A 336 -17.81 -51.32 -41.47
CA LYS A 336 -18.61 -51.99 -40.42
C LYS A 336 -17.93 -53.26 -39.93
N LYS A 337 -17.33 -54.04 -40.83
CA LYS A 337 -16.55 -55.25 -40.47
C LYS A 337 -15.28 -54.92 -39.69
N LEU A 338 -14.56 -53.85 -40.06
CA LEU A 338 -13.36 -53.39 -39.37
C LEU A 338 -13.69 -52.86 -37.96
N VAL A 339 -14.77 -52.06 -37.82
CA VAL A 339 -15.24 -51.56 -36.52
C VAL A 339 -15.74 -52.72 -35.64
N ALA A 340 -16.41 -53.71 -36.22
CA ALA A 340 -16.85 -54.91 -35.48
C ALA A 340 -15.66 -55.76 -35.02
N LYS A 341 -14.60 -55.88 -35.86
CA LYS A 341 -13.36 -56.58 -35.53
C LYS A 341 -12.53 -55.82 -34.49
N ALA A 342 -12.50 -54.48 -34.54
CA ALA A 342 -11.86 -53.62 -33.55
C ALA A 342 -12.56 -53.61 -32.17
N ARG A 343 -13.88 -53.84 -32.12
CA ARG A 343 -14.63 -53.96 -30.87
C ARG A 343 -14.49 -55.30 -30.16
N GLY A 344 -13.97 -56.32 -30.85
CA GLY A 344 -13.87 -57.71 -30.35
C GLY A 344 -12.47 -58.15 -29.92
N GLY A 345 -11.45 -57.33 -30.05
CA GLY A 345 -10.07 -57.67 -29.68
C GLY A 345 -9.41 -56.64 -28.80
N GLU A 346 -8.76 -57.07 -27.73
CA GLU A 346 -7.74 -56.25 -27.03
C GLU A 346 -6.56 -56.08 -28.03
N TYR A 347 -6.45 -54.89 -28.60
CA TYR A 347 -5.27 -54.50 -29.39
C TYR A 347 -4.19 -54.04 -28.42
N ASP A 348 -3.20 -54.91 -28.26
CA ASP A 348 -1.97 -54.50 -27.58
C ASP A 348 -1.08 -53.69 -28.56
N ALA A 349 -1.13 -52.37 -28.39
CA ALA A 349 -0.39 -51.44 -29.25
C ALA A 349 1.13 -51.67 -29.17
N ASP A 350 1.63 -52.15 -28.05
CA ASP A 350 3.07 -52.40 -27.83
C ASP A 350 3.53 -53.62 -28.63
N SER A 351 2.74 -54.71 -28.65
CA SER A 351 3.07 -55.90 -29.44
C SER A 351 3.04 -55.61 -30.95
N ILE A 352 2.10 -54.78 -31.42
CA ILE A 352 2.05 -54.35 -32.82
C ILE A 352 3.26 -53.50 -33.16
N TYR A 353 3.61 -52.55 -32.31
CA TYR A 353 4.80 -51.69 -32.51
C TYR A 353 6.09 -52.52 -32.53
N GLU A 354 6.24 -53.47 -31.64
CA GLU A 354 7.42 -54.34 -31.62
C GLU A 354 7.58 -55.19 -32.88
N SER A 355 6.50 -55.58 -33.53
CA SER A 355 6.49 -56.38 -34.76
C SER A 355 6.88 -55.61 -36.02
N LEU A 356 6.94 -54.27 -35.97
CA LEU A 356 7.27 -53.39 -37.10
C LEU A 356 8.79 -53.40 -37.39
N SER A 357 9.13 -53.22 -38.67
CA SER A 357 10.53 -53.02 -39.09
C SER A 357 11.09 -51.68 -38.54
N SER A 358 12.42 -51.55 -38.52
CA SER A 358 13.07 -50.35 -37.99
C SER A 358 12.69 -49.05 -38.72
N GLU A 359 12.40 -49.12 -40.02
CA GLU A 359 11.96 -47.97 -40.81
C GLU A 359 10.49 -47.61 -40.54
N GLU A 360 9.63 -48.62 -40.42
CA GLU A 360 8.22 -48.43 -40.07
C GLU A 360 8.08 -47.84 -38.65
N LYS A 361 8.88 -48.33 -37.70
CA LYS A 361 8.93 -47.71 -36.34
C LYS A 361 9.28 -46.23 -36.38
N LYS A 362 10.29 -45.85 -37.16
CA LYS A 362 10.67 -44.43 -37.33
C LYS A 362 9.51 -43.63 -37.95
N THR A 363 8.84 -44.19 -38.95
CA THR A 363 7.72 -43.51 -39.62
C THR A 363 6.55 -43.32 -38.68
N VAL A 364 6.17 -44.35 -37.92
CA VAL A 364 5.08 -44.27 -36.93
C VAL A 364 5.39 -43.25 -35.84
N VAL A 365 6.61 -43.26 -35.29
CA VAL A 365 7.03 -42.28 -34.26
C VAL A 365 7.07 -40.88 -34.83
N SER A 366 7.60 -40.69 -36.05
CA SER A 366 7.64 -39.35 -36.66
C SER A 366 6.25 -38.80 -36.94
N GLN A 367 5.33 -39.64 -37.38
CA GLN A 367 3.94 -39.27 -37.62
C GLN A 367 3.20 -38.94 -36.30
N ALA A 368 3.36 -39.80 -35.29
CA ALA A 368 2.79 -39.52 -33.95
C ALA A 368 3.33 -38.23 -33.36
N LEU A 369 4.64 -37.97 -33.48
CA LEU A 369 5.25 -36.71 -33.03
C LEU A 369 4.69 -35.50 -33.78
N SER A 370 4.48 -35.60 -35.08
CA SER A 370 3.88 -34.55 -35.90
C SER A 370 2.44 -34.26 -35.47
N GLU A 371 1.64 -35.30 -35.23
CA GLU A 371 0.26 -35.13 -34.76
C GLU A 371 0.18 -34.51 -33.35
N VAL A 372 1.05 -34.98 -32.44
CA VAL A 372 1.14 -34.37 -31.09
C VAL A 372 1.57 -32.90 -31.16
N LYS A 373 2.52 -32.55 -32.03
CA LYS A 373 2.89 -31.12 -32.22
C LYS A 373 1.71 -30.31 -32.74
N MET A 374 0.97 -30.78 -33.75
CA MET A 374 -0.18 -30.09 -34.27
C MET A 374 -1.28 -29.89 -33.20
N VAL A 375 -1.53 -30.90 -32.38
CA VAL A 375 -2.49 -30.79 -31.25
C VAL A 375 -1.99 -29.77 -30.23
N ASN A 376 -0.71 -29.79 -29.90
CA ASN A 376 -0.12 -28.82 -28.97
C ASN A 376 -0.24 -27.38 -29.49
N ASP A 377 0.05 -27.15 -30.77
CA ASP A 377 -0.03 -25.83 -31.40
C ASP A 377 -1.51 -25.34 -31.47
N TYR A 378 -2.44 -26.24 -31.75
CA TYR A 378 -3.87 -25.92 -31.72
C TYR A 378 -4.36 -25.56 -30.32
N LEU A 379 -3.92 -26.30 -29.28
CA LEU A 379 -4.23 -26.00 -27.89
C LEU A 379 -3.57 -24.67 -27.44
N ALA A 380 -2.32 -24.43 -27.87
CA ALA A 380 -1.63 -23.17 -27.61
C ALA A 380 -2.39 -21.98 -28.20
N PHE A 381 -2.87 -22.11 -29.46
CA PHE A 381 -3.71 -21.09 -30.10
C PHE A 381 -5.03 -20.90 -29.33
N GLY A 382 -5.69 -21.98 -28.94
CA GLY A 382 -6.92 -21.93 -28.15
C GLY A 382 -6.70 -21.26 -26.79
N SER A 383 -5.55 -21.46 -26.15
CA SER A 383 -5.19 -20.81 -24.89
C SER A 383 -5.01 -19.30 -25.05
N ILE A 384 -4.46 -18.85 -26.19
CA ILE A 384 -4.31 -17.42 -26.52
C ILE A 384 -5.71 -16.81 -26.72
N MET A 385 -6.60 -17.46 -27.45
CA MET A 385 -7.97 -16.99 -27.65
C MET A 385 -8.75 -16.88 -26.34
N ALA A 386 -8.53 -17.77 -25.39
CA ALA A 386 -9.18 -17.75 -24.08
C ALA A 386 -8.50 -16.79 -23.09
N ALA A 387 -7.27 -16.33 -23.35
CA ALA A 387 -6.48 -15.56 -22.40
C ALA A 387 -7.12 -14.23 -22.02
N ASP A 388 -7.68 -13.51 -23.00
CA ASP A 388 -8.34 -12.22 -22.78
C ASP A 388 -9.64 -12.39 -21.99
N GLY A 389 -10.44 -13.39 -22.31
CA GLY A 389 -11.63 -13.74 -21.55
C GLY A 389 -11.33 -14.12 -20.10
N ASN A 390 -10.28 -14.93 -19.87
CA ASN A 390 -9.81 -15.28 -18.54
C ASN A 390 -9.31 -14.05 -17.74
N ARG A 391 -8.65 -13.11 -18.41
CA ARG A 391 -8.24 -11.85 -17.80
C ARG A 391 -9.44 -11.02 -17.39
N THR A 392 -10.43 -10.90 -18.25
CA THR A 392 -11.70 -10.19 -17.99
C THR A 392 -12.44 -10.79 -16.81
N VAL A 393 -12.51 -12.12 -16.73
CA VAL A 393 -13.10 -12.82 -15.57
C VAL A 393 -12.35 -12.47 -14.28
N ARG A 394 -11.02 -12.51 -14.27
CA ARG A 394 -10.22 -12.12 -13.10
C ARG A 394 -10.44 -10.67 -12.68
N GLU A 395 -10.50 -9.74 -13.63
CA GLU A 395 -10.73 -8.32 -13.35
C GLU A 395 -12.15 -8.10 -12.75
N HIS A 396 -13.16 -8.81 -13.21
CA HIS A 396 -14.50 -8.76 -12.64
C HIS A 396 -14.56 -9.32 -11.22
N TYR A 397 -13.92 -10.46 -10.94
CA TYR A 397 -13.82 -11.01 -9.58
C TYR A 397 -13.03 -10.09 -8.64
N LEU A 398 -11.96 -9.48 -9.12
CA LEU A 398 -11.19 -8.51 -8.34
C LEU A 398 -12.06 -7.32 -7.92
N GLU A 399 -12.82 -6.74 -8.84
CA GLU A 399 -13.70 -5.62 -8.53
C GLU A 399 -14.90 -6.03 -7.65
N TRP A 400 -15.44 -7.23 -7.87
CA TRP A 400 -16.49 -7.76 -7.00
C TRP A 400 -16.04 -7.83 -5.54
N ILE A 401 -14.85 -8.41 -5.26
CA ILE A 401 -14.29 -8.48 -3.91
C ILE A 401 -13.91 -7.08 -3.41
N ASN A 402 -13.38 -6.22 -4.28
CA ASN A 402 -12.96 -4.86 -3.95
C ASN A 402 -14.07 -4.02 -3.34
N LYS A 403 -15.30 -4.14 -3.85
CA LYS A 403 -16.47 -3.42 -3.32
C LYS A 403 -16.76 -3.76 -1.86
N TYR A 404 -16.57 -5.01 -1.45
CA TYR A 404 -16.74 -5.43 -0.06
C TYR A 404 -15.53 -5.08 0.79
N SER A 405 -14.32 -5.37 0.29
CA SER A 405 -13.08 -5.20 1.06
C SER A 405 -12.82 -3.73 1.41
N THR A 406 -13.07 -2.81 0.50
CA THR A 406 -12.89 -1.36 0.75
C THR A 406 -13.88 -0.82 1.79
N ALA A 407 -15.13 -1.30 1.76
CA ALA A 407 -16.10 -0.93 2.78
C ALA A 407 -15.70 -1.46 4.17
N ILE A 408 -15.33 -2.74 4.27
CA ILE A 408 -14.88 -3.37 5.52
C ILE A 408 -13.61 -2.71 6.06
N LEU A 409 -12.75 -2.23 5.19
CA LEU A 409 -11.53 -1.52 5.56
C LEU A 409 -11.79 -0.29 6.44
N CYS A 410 -12.93 0.39 6.28
CA CYS A 410 -13.35 1.48 7.15
C CYS A 410 -13.38 1.04 8.62
N LEU A 411 -13.93 -0.15 8.89
CA LEU A 411 -14.01 -0.70 10.24
C LEU A 411 -12.64 -1.18 10.73
N VAL A 412 -11.86 -1.82 9.89
CA VAL A 412 -10.50 -2.30 10.24
C VAL A 412 -9.61 -1.12 10.60
N PHE A 413 -9.65 -0.04 9.82
CA PHE A 413 -8.86 1.16 10.09
C PHE A 413 -9.31 1.91 11.34
N PHE A 414 -10.59 1.88 11.67
CA PHE A 414 -11.05 2.34 12.98
C PHE A 414 -10.41 1.55 14.13
N PHE A 415 -10.40 0.21 14.05
CA PHE A 415 -9.79 -0.65 15.07
C PHE A 415 -8.25 -0.61 15.11
N ILE A 416 -7.61 -0.02 14.10
CA ILE A 416 -6.18 0.33 14.15
C ILE A 416 -6.01 1.73 14.76
N GLY A 417 -6.75 2.73 14.24
CA GLY A 417 -6.56 4.14 14.57
C GLY A 417 -6.95 4.48 16.02
N ALA A 418 -8.13 4.10 16.46
CA ALA A 418 -8.62 4.44 17.78
C ALA A 418 -7.76 3.86 18.92
N PRO A 419 -7.40 2.56 18.92
CA PRO A 419 -6.49 2.00 19.92
C PRO A 419 -5.10 2.61 19.88
N LEU A 420 -4.57 2.85 18.68
CA LEU A 420 -3.25 3.43 18.51
C LEU A 420 -3.20 4.88 18.99
N GLY A 421 -4.26 5.68 18.72
CA GLY A 421 -4.44 7.01 19.28
C GLY A 421 -4.50 7.02 20.81
N ALA A 422 -5.22 6.06 21.40
CA ALA A 422 -5.32 5.93 22.86
C ALA A 422 -3.98 5.59 23.53
N ILE A 423 -3.07 4.92 22.80
CA ILE A 423 -1.72 4.56 23.28
C ILE A 423 -0.75 5.73 23.13
N ILE A 424 -0.82 6.48 22.03
CA ILE A 424 0.06 7.60 21.72
C ILE A 424 -0.43 8.84 22.44
N ARG A 425 0.00 9.02 23.70
CA ARG A 425 -0.45 10.14 24.57
C ARG A 425 0.33 11.43 24.40
N LYS A 426 1.44 11.45 23.67
CA LYS A 426 2.34 12.60 23.51
C LYS A 426 2.78 12.74 22.07
N GLY A 427 2.79 13.95 21.53
CA GLY A 427 3.33 14.22 20.21
C GLY A 427 2.52 15.18 19.35
N GLY A 428 1.47 15.79 19.88
CA GLY A 428 0.61 16.73 19.15
C GLY A 428 -0.03 16.08 17.90
N LEU A 429 -0.54 16.88 16.97
CA LEU A 429 -1.18 16.40 15.73
C LEU A 429 -0.21 15.73 14.74
N GLY A 430 1.11 15.97 14.84
CA GLY A 430 2.08 15.47 13.87
C GLY A 430 2.27 13.95 13.90
N VAL A 431 2.33 13.37 15.10
CA VAL A 431 2.52 11.91 15.25
C VAL A 431 1.36 11.11 14.69
N PRO A 432 0.08 11.42 14.99
CA PRO A 432 -1.07 10.80 14.36
C PRO A 432 -1.03 10.82 12.84
N VAL A 433 -0.69 11.94 12.23
CA VAL A 433 -0.61 12.06 10.76
C VAL A 433 0.45 11.12 10.19
N ILE A 434 1.68 11.14 10.73
CA ILE A 434 2.77 10.27 10.24
C ILE A 434 2.39 8.79 10.35
N VAL A 435 1.82 8.40 11.49
CA VAL A 435 1.44 7.00 11.73
C VAL A 435 0.33 6.56 10.79
N SER A 436 -0.69 7.40 10.56
CA SER A 436 -1.78 7.09 9.63
C SER A 436 -1.27 6.93 8.19
N VAL A 437 -0.36 7.80 7.76
CA VAL A 437 0.27 7.70 6.44
C VAL A 437 1.06 6.39 6.29
N VAL A 438 1.85 6.00 7.30
CA VAL A 438 2.60 4.74 7.27
C VAL A 438 1.67 3.53 7.16
N VAL A 439 0.61 3.47 7.99
CA VAL A 439 -0.38 2.38 7.94
C VAL A 439 -1.07 2.34 6.57
N PHE A 440 -1.43 3.50 6.03
CA PHE A 440 -2.06 3.59 4.71
C PHE A 440 -1.13 3.16 3.59
N ILE A 441 0.15 3.54 3.62
CA ILE A 441 1.15 3.11 2.62
C ILE A 441 1.30 1.58 2.64
N ILE A 442 1.38 0.98 3.83
CA ILE A 442 1.45 -0.49 3.96
C ILE A 442 0.22 -1.14 3.31
N TYR A 443 -0.98 -0.66 3.63
CA TYR A 443 -2.20 -1.14 2.99
C TYR A 443 -2.16 -0.98 1.47
N TYR A 444 -1.84 0.22 0.98
CA TYR A 444 -1.83 0.54 -0.44
C TYR A 444 -0.86 -0.33 -1.24
N VAL A 445 0.35 -0.56 -0.70
CA VAL A 445 1.35 -1.44 -1.33
C VAL A 445 0.84 -2.88 -1.40
N LEU A 446 0.26 -3.39 -0.31
CA LEU A 446 -0.27 -4.76 -0.26
C LEU A 446 -1.44 -4.94 -1.24
N ASP A 447 -2.42 -4.02 -1.24
CA ASP A 447 -3.60 -4.10 -2.10
C ASP A 447 -3.24 -3.96 -3.59
N ASN A 448 -2.38 -2.99 -3.93
CA ASN A 448 -1.96 -2.75 -5.31
C ASN A 448 -1.09 -3.91 -5.86
N THR A 449 -0.19 -4.46 -5.03
CA THR A 449 0.63 -5.62 -5.42
C THR A 449 -0.26 -6.84 -5.65
N GLY A 450 -1.20 -7.12 -4.73
CA GLY A 450 -2.17 -8.19 -4.89
C GLY A 450 -3.01 -8.02 -6.17
N PHE A 451 -3.53 -6.82 -6.42
CA PHE A 451 -4.30 -6.52 -7.63
C PHE A 451 -3.50 -6.81 -8.91
N ARG A 452 -2.25 -6.36 -8.97
CA ARG A 452 -1.38 -6.57 -10.15
C ARG A 452 -1.10 -8.05 -10.39
N MET A 453 -0.73 -8.81 -9.34
CA MET A 453 -0.40 -10.23 -9.44
C MET A 453 -1.61 -11.09 -9.85
N ALA A 454 -2.80 -10.76 -9.31
CA ALA A 454 -4.02 -11.45 -9.74
C ALA A 454 -4.43 -11.11 -11.17
N ARG A 455 -4.28 -9.85 -11.58
CA ARG A 455 -4.56 -9.43 -12.97
C ARG A 455 -3.69 -10.17 -13.98
N LEU A 456 -2.40 -10.36 -13.67
CA LEU A 456 -1.47 -11.13 -14.50
C LEU A 456 -1.77 -12.63 -14.48
N GLY A 457 -2.56 -13.12 -13.50
CA GLY A 457 -2.90 -14.53 -13.35
C GLY A 457 -1.89 -15.34 -12.54
N GLU A 458 -0.89 -14.70 -11.95
CA GLU A 458 0.14 -15.35 -11.13
C GLU A 458 -0.41 -15.78 -9.76
N TRP A 459 -1.32 -14.98 -9.18
CA TRP A 459 -1.96 -15.27 -7.91
C TRP A 459 -3.46 -15.48 -8.07
N PRO A 460 -4.05 -16.42 -7.31
CA PRO A 460 -5.51 -16.54 -7.27
C PRO A 460 -6.13 -15.29 -6.64
N VAL A 461 -7.29 -14.88 -7.15
CA VAL A 461 -7.95 -13.62 -6.78
C VAL A 461 -8.22 -13.50 -5.27
N TRP A 462 -8.60 -14.62 -4.62
CA TRP A 462 -8.86 -14.64 -3.17
C TRP A 462 -7.60 -14.38 -2.33
N LEU A 463 -6.44 -14.89 -2.76
CA LEU A 463 -5.15 -14.62 -2.09
C LEU A 463 -4.75 -13.16 -2.27
N ALA A 464 -4.88 -12.66 -3.48
CA ALA A 464 -4.48 -11.30 -3.84
C ALA A 464 -5.25 -10.23 -3.05
N LYS A 465 -6.56 -10.35 -2.97
CA LYS A 465 -7.41 -9.43 -2.19
C LYS A 465 -7.48 -9.78 -0.70
N GLY A 466 -7.17 -11.02 -0.33
CA GLY A 466 -7.06 -11.47 1.07
C GLY A 466 -5.78 -10.99 1.77
N LEU A 467 -4.71 -10.68 1.04
CA LEU A 467 -3.40 -10.34 1.61
C LEU A 467 -3.47 -9.15 2.59
N ALA A 468 -4.09 -8.05 2.18
CA ALA A 468 -4.22 -6.87 3.02
C ALA A 468 -5.08 -7.13 4.28
N PRO A 469 -6.29 -7.72 4.22
CA PRO A 469 -7.06 -8.09 5.40
C PRO A 469 -6.34 -9.07 6.33
N VAL A 470 -5.65 -10.08 5.79
CA VAL A 470 -4.90 -11.08 6.59
C VAL A 470 -3.81 -10.43 7.45
N ILE A 471 -3.22 -9.34 7.01
CA ILE A 471 -2.21 -8.60 7.78
C ILE A 471 -2.86 -7.56 8.70
N LEU A 472 -3.83 -6.80 8.19
CA LEU A 472 -4.40 -5.67 8.91
C LEU A 472 -5.37 -6.08 10.02
N VAL A 473 -6.17 -7.14 9.85
CA VAL A 473 -7.11 -7.60 10.89
C VAL A 473 -6.38 -8.09 12.14
N PRO A 474 -5.37 -8.98 12.07
CA PRO A 474 -4.57 -9.33 13.25
C PRO A 474 -3.88 -8.11 13.88
N THR A 475 -3.42 -7.16 13.06
CA THR A 475 -2.83 -5.91 13.55
C THR A 475 -3.84 -5.07 14.33
N ALA A 476 -5.07 -4.95 13.84
CA ALA A 476 -6.17 -4.26 14.52
C ALA A 476 -6.51 -4.92 15.86
N VAL A 477 -6.62 -6.25 15.87
CA VAL A 477 -6.86 -7.03 17.10
C VAL A 477 -5.72 -6.86 18.10
N PHE A 478 -4.47 -6.90 17.63
CA PHE A 478 -3.30 -6.71 18.48
C PHE A 478 -3.29 -5.32 19.14
N PHE A 479 -3.52 -4.25 18.37
CA PHE A 479 -3.57 -2.90 18.94
C PHE A 479 -4.73 -2.71 19.91
N THR A 480 -5.91 -3.23 19.57
CA THR A 480 -7.09 -3.19 20.45
C THR A 480 -6.83 -3.92 21.77
N TYR A 481 -6.24 -5.11 21.71
CA TYR A 481 -5.87 -5.88 22.91
C TYR A 481 -4.84 -5.15 23.77
N LYS A 482 -3.81 -4.58 23.16
CA LYS A 482 -2.76 -3.83 23.86
C LYS A 482 -3.26 -2.54 24.48
N ALA A 483 -4.13 -1.81 23.78
CA ALA A 483 -4.73 -0.57 24.28
C ALA A 483 -5.65 -0.84 25.49
N ASN A 484 -6.38 -1.96 25.49
CA ASN A 484 -7.25 -2.33 26.59
C ASN A 484 -6.48 -2.77 27.87
N LYS A 485 -5.27 -3.32 27.69
CA LYS A 485 -4.39 -3.74 28.81
C LYS A 485 -3.47 -2.62 29.34
N ASP A 486 -3.63 -1.37 28.93
CA ASP A 486 -2.75 -0.24 29.31
C ASP A 486 -1.25 -0.53 29.21
N SER A 487 -0.85 -1.34 28.24
CA SER A 487 0.55 -1.73 28.13
C SER A 487 1.40 -0.56 27.61
N MET A 488 2.48 -0.22 28.36
CA MET A 488 3.47 0.82 27.99
C MET A 488 4.30 0.49 26.75
N VAL A 489 3.93 -0.51 25.96
CA VAL A 489 4.71 -1.04 24.83
C VAL A 489 4.96 0.03 23.76
N PHE A 490 4.12 1.03 23.64
CA PHE A 490 4.27 2.13 22.65
C PHE A 490 4.66 3.47 23.27
N ASN A 491 5.28 3.49 24.43
CA ASN A 491 5.92 4.69 24.92
C ASN A 491 7.14 5.00 24.00
N ILE A 492 6.94 5.93 23.07
CA ILE A 492 7.97 6.37 22.12
C ILE A 492 9.26 6.76 22.86
N ASP A 493 9.14 7.29 24.09
CA ASP A 493 10.29 7.63 24.92
C ASP A 493 11.09 6.38 25.32
N LEU A 494 10.47 5.22 25.52
CA LEU A 494 11.18 3.96 25.76
C LEU A 494 12.00 3.53 24.54
N TYR A 495 11.42 3.58 23.35
CA TYR A 495 12.12 3.23 22.11
C TYR A 495 13.20 4.25 21.75
N LYS A 496 12.87 5.55 21.90
CA LYS A 496 13.84 6.64 21.74
C LYS A 496 15.00 6.47 22.70
N ASN A 497 14.73 6.20 23.99
CA ASN A 497 15.73 5.98 25.00
C ASN A 497 16.54 4.70 24.74
N ALA A 498 15.88 3.62 24.28
CA ALA A 498 16.54 2.39 23.86
C ALA A 498 17.45 2.65 22.63
N LEU A 499 16.95 3.36 21.63
CA LEU A 499 17.72 3.73 20.44
C LEU A 499 18.87 4.66 20.80
N MET A 500 18.63 5.68 21.64
CA MET A 500 19.69 6.56 22.13
C MET A 500 20.76 5.79 22.93
N ARG A 501 20.33 4.82 23.75
CA ARG A 501 21.28 3.91 24.45
C ARG A 501 22.03 3.04 23.45
N LEU A 502 21.36 2.53 22.41
CA LEU A 502 21.99 1.73 21.37
C LEU A 502 23.02 2.53 20.58
N LEU A 503 22.68 3.76 20.22
CA LEU A 503 23.58 4.70 19.51
C LEU A 503 24.61 5.36 20.44
N GLY A 504 24.51 5.14 21.76
CA GLY A 504 25.40 5.76 22.74
C GLY A 504 25.22 7.28 22.88
N LEU A 505 24.02 7.81 22.59
CA LEU A 505 23.69 9.22 22.76
C LEU A 505 23.34 9.54 24.22
N ARG A 506 23.52 10.80 24.63
CA ARG A 506 23.21 11.24 25.99
C ARG A 506 21.70 11.35 26.23
N LEU A 507 21.23 10.78 27.34
CA LEU A 507 19.90 11.05 27.87
C LEU A 507 19.94 12.35 28.65
N LYS A 508 19.06 13.30 28.36
CA LYS A 508 18.90 14.52 29.15
C LYS A 508 18.06 14.21 30.40
N ARG A 509 18.55 14.65 31.57
CA ARG A 509 17.78 14.57 32.80
C ARG A 509 16.63 15.59 32.76
N SER A 510 15.41 15.12 32.99
CA SER A 510 14.22 15.96 33.15
C SER A 510 13.80 15.92 34.60
N ILE A 511 14.02 17.01 35.34
CA ILE A 511 13.52 17.18 36.72
C ILE A 511 12.42 18.23 36.62
N ASN A 512 11.19 17.86 37.00
CA ASN A 512 10.05 18.78 37.05
C ASN A 512 9.91 19.31 38.48
N ILE A 513 9.53 20.59 38.61
CA ILE A 513 9.21 21.18 39.90
C ILE A 513 7.94 20.51 40.41
N LYS A 514 7.98 19.94 41.62
CA LYS A 514 6.81 19.34 42.25
C LYS A 514 5.88 20.47 42.69
N GLU A 515 4.59 20.37 42.37
CA GLU A 515 3.58 21.37 42.76
C GLU A 515 3.36 21.41 44.28
N VAL A 516 3.57 20.28 44.96
CA VAL A 516 3.46 20.16 46.42
C VAL A 516 4.75 19.58 46.94
N VAL A 517 5.45 20.31 47.78
CA VAL A 517 6.63 19.87 48.53
C VAL A 517 6.18 19.42 49.90
N ILE A 518 6.28 18.13 50.19
CA ILE A 518 5.84 17.54 51.47
C ILE A 518 6.95 17.65 52.52
N ASN A 519 8.20 17.44 52.16
CA ASN A 519 9.37 17.60 53.02
C ASN A 519 10.38 18.49 52.36
N GLU A 520 10.98 19.42 53.10
CA GLU A 520 12.11 20.19 52.64
C GLU A 520 13.41 19.41 52.68
N PRO A 521 14.35 19.59 51.73
CA PRO A 521 15.61 18.85 51.71
C PRO A 521 16.47 19.09 52.94
N GLU A 522 17.18 18.02 53.40
CA GLU A 522 18.15 18.12 54.47
C GLU A 522 19.52 18.63 53.96
N TYR A 523 19.59 19.92 53.62
CA TYR A 523 20.75 20.53 52.97
C TYR A 523 22.10 20.23 53.62
N LEU A 524 22.17 20.11 54.97
CA LEU A 524 23.42 19.86 55.68
C LEU A 524 23.90 18.42 55.45
N LEU A 525 22.98 17.44 55.46
CA LEU A 525 23.25 16.02 55.24
C LEU A 525 23.60 15.80 53.76
N ASP A 526 22.86 16.41 52.88
CA ASP A 526 23.10 16.37 51.44
C ASP A 526 24.51 16.96 51.05
N LYS A 527 24.91 18.04 51.70
CA LYS A 527 26.26 18.61 51.52
C LYS A 527 27.34 17.59 51.84
N ILE A 528 27.23 16.90 53.04
CA ILE A 528 28.22 15.89 53.48
C ILE A 528 28.22 14.73 52.48
N CYS A 529 27.07 14.26 52.05
CA CYS A 529 26.98 13.19 51.07
C CYS A 529 27.61 13.59 49.71
N LEU A 530 27.34 14.80 49.20
CA LEU A 530 27.97 15.30 47.96
C LEU A 530 29.48 15.42 48.04
N GLN A 531 30.02 15.83 49.21
CA GLN A 531 31.47 15.84 49.42
C GLN A 531 32.07 14.45 49.37
N ARG A 532 31.44 13.45 50.06
CA ARG A 532 31.85 12.05 50.02
C ARG A 532 31.80 11.50 48.58
N VAL A 533 30.71 11.70 47.89
CA VAL A 533 30.58 11.27 46.49
C VAL A 533 31.67 11.89 45.60
N THR A 534 32.07 13.13 45.87
CA THR A 534 33.16 13.80 45.15
C THR A 534 34.51 13.15 45.41
N GLU A 535 34.80 12.80 46.66
CA GLU A 535 36.01 12.08 47.04
C GLU A 535 36.06 10.69 46.40
N ASP A 536 34.96 9.95 46.47
CA ASP A 536 34.79 8.62 45.83
C ASP A 536 35.01 8.69 44.31
N ILE A 537 34.49 9.71 43.63
CA ILE A 537 34.71 9.94 42.19
C ILE A 537 36.19 10.16 41.87
N VAL A 538 36.91 10.94 42.68
CA VAL A 538 38.33 11.19 42.49
C VAL A 538 39.13 9.91 42.69
N ALA A 539 38.85 9.13 43.74
CA ALA A 539 39.49 7.84 44.01
C ALA A 539 39.24 6.84 42.88
N TYR A 540 38.00 6.69 42.44
CA TYR A 540 37.59 5.82 41.33
C TYR A 540 38.30 6.15 40.02
N ASN A 541 38.41 7.46 39.66
CA ASN A 541 39.08 7.88 38.44
C ASN A 541 40.58 7.56 38.47
N LYS A 542 41.22 7.63 39.64
CA LYS A 542 42.65 7.33 39.83
C LYS A 542 42.92 5.83 39.73
N GLU A 543 42.03 5.00 40.27
CA GLU A 543 42.20 3.55 40.32
C GLU A 543 41.90 2.91 38.96
N HIS A 544 40.76 3.25 38.30
CA HIS A 544 40.27 2.56 37.11
C HIS A 544 40.81 3.06 35.77
N ARG A 545 41.60 4.14 35.78
CA ARG A 545 42.25 4.72 34.57
C ARG A 545 41.39 4.64 33.32
N LEU A 546 40.17 5.22 33.36
CA LEU A 546 39.12 5.09 32.33
C LEU A 546 39.52 5.53 30.92
N TYR A 547 40.60 6.30 30.77
CA TYR A 547 41.15 6.76 29.50
C TYR A 547 41.84 5.65 28.70
N LEU A 548 42.29 4.56 29.36
CA LEU A 548 42.93 3.42 28.69
C LEU A 548 41.92 2.52 28.01
N MET A 549 42.36 1.91 26.89
CA MET A 549 41.56 0.91 26.20
C MET A 549 41.33 -0.32 27.12
N PRO A 550 40.10 -0.82 27.20
CA PRO A 550 39.80 -1.99 28.03
C PRO A 550 40.38 -3.27 27.41
N ASN A 551 40.78 -4.22 28.28
CA ASN A 551 41.25 -5.52 27.80
C ASN A 551 40.13 -6.28 27.12
N VAL A 552 40.36 -6.75 25.88
CA VAL A 552 39.39 -7.43 25.03
C VAL A 552 38.82 -8.69 25.72
N VAL A 553 39.68 -9.46 26.40
CA VAL A 553 39.30 -10.67 27.14
C VAL A 553 38.34 -10.34 28.30
N ASN A 554 38.57 -9.25 28.99
CA ASN A 554 37.72 -8.83 30.09
C ASN A 554 36.34 -8.34 29.59
N VAL A 555 36.32 -7.72 28.42
CA VAL A 555 35.09 -7.18 27.83
C VAL A 555 34.14 -8.31 27.36
N PHE A 556 34.65 -9.29 26.63
CA PHE A 556 33.80 -10.30 25.95
C PHE A 556 33.68 -11.60 26.72
N PHE A 557 34.68 -11.99 27.51
CA PHE A 557 34.73 -13.32 28.15
C PHE A 557 34.68 -13.28 29.67
N ARG A 558 35.38 -12.33 30.33
CA ARG A 558 35.59 -12.32 31.81
C ARG A 558 35.19 -10.99 32.45
N TYR A 559 34.10 -10.39 31.99
CA TYR A 559 33.67 -9.13 32.59
C TYR A 559 33.39 -9.28 34.08
N ARG A 560 33.78 -8.29 34.88
CA ARG A 560 33.42 -8.13 36.29
C ARG A 560 32.40 -6.99 36.39
N PRO A 561 31.30 -7.16 37.18
CA PRO A 561 30.43 -6.03 37.47
C PRO A 561 31.18 -5.00 38.28
N ASP A 562 30.98 -3.73 37.98
CA ASP A 562 31.58 -2.61 38.66
C ASP A 562 30.60 -2.13 39.75
N HIS A 563 30.76 -2.66 40.95
CA HIS A 563 29.86 -2.35 42.08
C HIS A 563 30.21 -0.98 42.68
N GLU A 564 31.41 -0.47 42.50
CA GLU A 564 31.83 0.81 43.05
C GLU A 564 31.10 1.97 42.34
N ILE A 565 31.09 2.00 41.00
CA ILE A 565 30.35 3.01 40.25
C ILE A 565 28.82 2.85 40.43
N GLU A 566 28.29 1.62 40.68
CA GLU A 566 26.91 1.40 41.05
C GLU A 566 26.56 2.07 42.38
N ARG A 567 27.42 1.93 43.39
CA ARG A 567 27.28 2.60 44.70
C ARG A 567 27.30 4.12 44.55
N ILE A 568 28.33 4.68 43.90
CA ILE A 568 28.47 6.11 43.67
C ILE A 568 27.23 6.67 42.96
N ASN A 569 26.70 5.95 41.97
CA ASN A 569 25.48 6.38 41.28
C ASN A 569 24.24 6.34 42.17
N MET A 570 24.08 5.33 43.00
CA MET A 570 22.92 5.23 43.92
C MET A 570 22.95 6.35 44.98
N GLU A 571 24.11 6.62 45.57
CA GLU A 571 24.26 7.70 46.53
C GLU A 571 23.97 9.07 45.88
N LEU A 572 24.53 9.32 44.69
CA LEU A 572 24.26 10.56 43.94
C LEU A 572 22.79 10.73 43.58
N GLU A 573 22.11 9.67 43.09
CA GLU A 573 20.67 9.75 42.75
C GLU A 573 19.81 9.99 43.98
N SER A 574 20.15 9.41 45.15
CA SER A 574 19.46 9.66 46.40
C SER A 574 19.50 11.13 46.82
N VAL A 575 20.69 11.73 46.73
CA VAL A 575 20.86 13.16 47.04
C VAL A 575 20.17 14.06 46.04
N ILE A 576 20.21 13.72 44.74
CA ILE A 576 19.46 14.47 43.70
C ILE A 576 17.98 14.40 43.93
N ASP A 577 17.43 13.23 44.35
CA ASP A 577 16.00 13.06 44.60
C ASP A 577 15.55 13.85 45.84
N ASP A 578 16.37 13.99 46.87
CA ASP A 578 16.08 14.83 48.04
C ASP A 578 16.13 16.31 47.68
N LEU A 579 17.22 16.75 47.03
CA LEU A 579 17.40 18.15 46.58
C LEU A 579 16.35 18.56 45.53
N ALA A 580 15.71 17.61 44.79
CA ALA A 580 14.63 17.89 43.87
C ALA A 580 13.35 18.42 44.58
N ASN A 581 13.25 18.28 45.89
CA ASN A 581 12.17 18.85 46.70
C ASN A 581 12.39 20.34 47.03
N THR A 582 13.49 20.93 46.60
CA THR A 582 13.80 22.37 46.86
C THR A 582 12.84 23.32 46.15
N ARG A 583 12.56 24.45 46.76
CA ARG A 583 11.84 25.59 46.16
C ARG A 583 12.76 26.53 45.36
N SER A 584 14.06 26.41 45.49
CA SER A 584 15.01 27.26 44.81
C SER A 584 15.15 26.98 43.31
N LYS A 585 14.85 27.99 42.51
CA LYS A 585 14.98 27.90 41.03
C LYS A 585 16.45 27.74 40.59
N GLU A 586 17.39 28.28 41.34
CA GLU A 586 18.82 28.17 41.03
C GLU A 586 19.34 26.76 41.29
N MET A 587 18.96 26.17 42.41
CA MET A 587 19.23 24.75 42.71
C MET A 587 18.69 23.83 41.64
N MET A 588 17.46 24.01 41.22
CA MET A 588 16.85 23.22 40.15
C MET A 588 17.53 23.35 38.79
N LYS A 589 18.14 24.52 38.49
CA LYS A 589 18.97 24.69 37.29
C LYS A 589 20.24 23.83 37.37
N GLN A 590 20.88 23.78 38.51
CA GLN A 590 22.09 22.97 38.72
C GLN A 590 21.75 21.48 38.68
N LEU A 591 20.67 21.04 39.31
CA LEU A 591 20.25 19.64 39.29
C LEU A 591 19.99 19.10 37.87
N LYS A 592 19.52 19.95 36.95
CA LYS A 592 19.32 19.56 35.55
C LYS A 592 20.65 19.36 34.77
N LEU A 593 21.78 19.83 35.28
CA LEU A 593 23.09 19.67 34.66
C LEU A 593 23.72 18.30 34.96
N TYR A 594 23.22 17.59 35.99
CA TYR A 594 23.74 16.26 36.29
C TYR A 594 23.50 15.29 35.11
N PRO A 595 24.57 14.65 34.62
CA PRO A 595 24.44 13.63 33.59
C PRO A 595 23.78 12.36 34.16
N VAL A 596 23.03 11.64 33.33
CA VAL A 596 22.54 10.30 33.67
C VAL A 596 23.64 9.29 33.38
N LEU A 597 24.15 8.64 34.41
CA LEU A 597 25.25 7.66 34.29
C LEU A 597 24.74 6.36 33.68
N SER A 598 25.50 5.82 32.73
CA SER A 598 25.24 4.49 32.12
C SER A 598 26.14 3.45 32.80
N VAL A 599 25.80 3.06 34.02
CA VAL A 599 26.64 2.26 34.92
C VAL A 599 27.10 0.91 34.33
N LYS A 600 26.29 0.23 33.51
CA LYS A 600 26.62 -1.10 32.95
C LYS A 600 27.31 -1.03 31.57
N ALA A 601 27.17 0.07 30.86
CA ALA A 601 27.56 0.17 29.45
C ALA A 601 29.07 0.20 29.21
N HIS A 602 29.88 0.50 30.24
CA HIS A 602 31.34 0.57 30.16
C HIS A 602 32.04 -0.74 30.47
N THR A 603 31.33 -1.75 31.01
CA THR A 603 31.91 -3.03 31.41
C THR A 603 31.63 -4.15 30.43
N ARG A 604 30.47 -4.15 29.76
CA ARG A 604 30.03 -5.24 28.87
C ARG A 604 29.11 -4.75 27.76
N PRO A 605 29.16 -5.36 26.55
CA PRO A 605 28.24 -5.04 25.46
C PRO A 605 26.81 -5.49 25.72
N PHE A 606 26.60 -6.73 26.23
CA PHE A 606 25.32 -7.33 26.53
C PHE A 606 25.28 -7.97 27.91
N ASP A 607 24.08 -8.11 28.50
CA ASP A 607 23.91 -8.71 29.83
C ASP A 607 24.16 -10.23 29.86
N ARG A 608 23.97 -10.94 28.74
CA ARG A 608 24.16 -12.39 28.65
C ARG A 608 25.53 -12.76 28.09
N LYS A 609 26.29 -13.61 28.77
CA LYS A 609 27.66 -14.04 28.37
C LYS A 609 27.71 -14.59 26.94
N TRP A 610 26.76 -15.47 26.58
CA TRP A 610 26.77 -16.09 25.26
C TRP A 610 26.62 -15.07 24.13
N LYS A 611 25.84 -13.97 24.34
CA LYS A 611 25.70 -12.89 23.36
C LYS A 611 26.99 -12.11 23.16
N ASN A 612 27.78 -11.95 24.23
CA ASN A 612 29.09 -11.28 24.13
C ASN A 612 30.08 -12.11 23.33
N ILE A 613 30.10 -13.44 23.54
CA ILE A 613 30.94 -14.39 22.80
C ILE A 613 30.52 -14.41 21.32
N ALA A 614 29.23 -14.54 21.05
CA ALA A 614 28.69 -14.52 19.68
C ALA A 614 29.03 -13.19 18.97
N ALA A 615 28.92 -12.06 19.67
CA ALA A 615 29.27 -10.75 19.13
C ALA A 615 30.78 -10.61 18.85
N PHE A 616 31.63 -11.24 19.63
CA PHE A 616 33.09 -11.27 19.37
C PHE A 616 33.43 -12.05 18.10
N ILE A 617 32.77 -13.18 17.89
CA ILE A 617 32.98 -14.03 16.68
C ILE A 617 32.43 -13.37 15.41
N ALA A 618 31.36 -12.61 15.52
CA ALA A 618 30.72 -11.94 14.38
C ALA A 618 31.51 -10.68 13.93
N PHE A 619 32.53 -10.85 13.12
CA PHE A 619 33.23 -9.73 12.48
C PHE A 619 32.34 -9.08 11.41
N PRO A 620 32.19 -7.71 11.32
CA PRO A 620 32.85 -6.64 12.07
C PRO A 620 32.13 -6.15 13.33
N VAL A 621 31.05 -6.84 13.76
CA VAL A 621 30.18 -6.42 14.88
C VAL A 621 30.98 -6.35 16.20
N GLY A 622 31.86 -7.32 16.44
CA GLY A 622 32.71 -7.35 17.64
C GLY A 622 33.62 -6.10 17.74
N THR A 623 34.23 -5.72 16.65
CA THR A 623 35.13 -4.52 16.60
C THR A 623 34.32 -3.25 16.86
N PHE A 624 33.13 -3.11 16.27
CA PHE A 624 32.26 -1.97 16.51
C PHE A 624 31.82 -1.88 17.98
N LEU A 625 31.43 -3.00 18.60
CA LEU A 625 31.03 -3.04 20.00
C LEU A 625 32.20 -2.74 20.94
N TYR A 626 33.42 -3.16 20.63
CA TYR A 626 34.60 -2.85 21.39
C TYR A 626 34.91 -1.37 21.37
N LEU A 627 34.93 -0.74 20.19
CA LEU A 627 35.13 0.72 20.04
C LEU A 627 34.01 1.50 20.75
N ARG A 628 32.79 1.02 20.68
CA ARG A 628 31.67 1.60 21.40
C ARG A 628 31.87 1.57 22.91
N MET A 629 32.38 0.48 23.45
CA MET A 629 32.67 0.36 24.89
C MET A 629 33.79 1.31 25.33
N TRP A 630 34.85 1.40 24.55
CA TRP A 630 35.92 2.38 24.82
C TRP A 630 35.35 3.81 24.83
N ARG A 631 34.49 4.14 23.88
CA ARG A 631 33.79 5.42 23.87
C ARG A 631 32.93 5.64 25.12
N PHE A 632 32.28 4.58 25.65
CA PHE A 632 31.52 4.68 26.90
C PHE A 632 32.42 4.93 28.11
N ARG A 633 33.61 4.36 28.17
CA ARG A 633 34.60 4.64 29.23
C ARG A 633 35.08 6.10 29.23
N LEU A 634 35.44 6.61 28.06
CA LEU A 634 35.83 8.03 27.89
C LEU A 634 34.66 8.97 28.25
N ARG A 635 33.48 8.57 27.97
CA ARG A 635 32.27 9.32 28.32
C ARG A 635 32.02 9.30 29.83
N LEU A 636 32.13 8.15 30.47
CA LEU A 636 32.00 8.03 31.92
C LEU A 636 33.00 8.96 32.61
N LEU A 637 34.26 8.99 32.16
CA LEU A 637 35.27 9.92 32.64
C LEU A 637 34.80 11.38 32.54
N LYS A 638 34.25 11.78 31.40
CA LYS A 638 33.73 13.14 31.18
C LYS A 638 32.53 13.44 32.08
N ASP A 639 31.59 12.46 32.23
CA ASP A 639 30.39 12.62 33.02
C ASP A 639 30.76 12.73 34.53
N LEU A 640 31.72 11.94 35.01
CA LEU A 640 32.25 12.05 36.39
C LEU A 640 32.90 13.40 36.65
N LYS A 641 33.69 13.96 35.71
CA LYS A 641 34.22 15.32 35.80
C LYS A 641 33.11 16.37 35.85
N THR A 642 32.02 16.19 35.09
CA THR A 642 30.90 17.10 35.12
C THR A 642 30.18 17.03 36.47
N ILE A 643 29.98 15.81 37.04
CA ILE A 643 29.36 15.61 38.35
C ILE A 643 30.19 16.32 39.43
N HIS A 644 31.51 16.15 39.45
CA HIS A 644 32.39 16.85 40.35
C HIS A 644 32.20 18.38 40.32
N ALA A 645 32.20 18.97 39.12
CA ALA A 645 32.01 20.43 38.94
C ALA A 645 30.59 20.89 39.39
N VAL A 646 29.55 20.07 39.13
CA VAL A 646 28.19 20.40 39.57
C VAL A 646 28.02 20.23 41.08
N ASN A 647 28.67 19.22 41.70
CA ASN A 647 28.68 19.04 43.15
C ASN A 647 29.26 20.26 43.84
N ASP A 648 30.41 20.78 43.33
CA ASP A 648 31.04 21.98 43.90
C ASP A 648 30.11 23.19 43.82
N ASN A 649 29.38 23.37 42.72
CA ASN A 649 28.43 24.45 42.57
C ASN A 649 27.22 24.30 43.50
N VAL A 650 26.70 23.09 43.66
CA VAL A 650 25.55 22.78 44.55
C VAL A 650 25.97 23.03 46.02
N VAL A 651 27.15 22.57 46.41
CA VAL A 651 27.69 22.81 47.78
C VAL A 651 27.81 24.30 48.05
N ARG A 652 28.33 25.12 47.11
CA ARG A 652 28.41 26.58 47.27
C ARG A 652 27.04 27.24 47.39
N LEU A 653 26.04 26.73 46.65
CA LEU A 653 24.63 27.23 46.76
C LEU A 653 24.04 26.90 48.14
N ILE A 654 24.31 25.70 48.67
CA ILE A 654 23.86 25.32 50.02
C ILE A 654 24.50 26.23 51.07
N ASP A 655 25.82 26.50 50.97
CA ASP A 655 26.52 27.41 51.86
C ASP A 655 26.00 28.88 51.78
N GLY A 656 25.54 29.30 50.59
CA GLY A 656 24.90 30.59 50.40
C GLY A 656 23.45 30.70 50.95
N MET A 657 22.76 29.58 51.05
CA MET A 657 21.41 29.52 51.64
C MET A 657 21.41 29.46 53.17
N ASN A 658 22.54 29.04 53.78
CA ASN A 658 22.73 28.95 55.23
C ASN A 658 23.32 30.23 55.82
N LYS A 659 23.68 31.21 54.99
CA LYS A 659 24.03 32.58 55.41
C LYS A 659 22.82 33.48 55.29
#